data_e37cd5219cd86929aaeed84ff5780e0d
#
_entry.id   e37cd5219cd86929aaeed84ff5780e0d
#
_cell.length_a   1.000
_cell.length_b   1.000
_cell.length_c   1.000
_cell.angle_alpha   90.00
_cell.angle_beta   90.00
_cell.angle_gamma   90.00
#
_symmetry.space_group_name_H-M   'P 1'
#
loop_
_entity.id
_entity.type
_entity.pdbx_description
1 polymer ?
#
loop_
_entity_poly.entity_id
_entity_poly.type
_entity_poly.pdbx_seq_one_letter_code
_entity_poly.pdbx_strand_id
1 'polypeptide(L)'
;MKDLWQDLRHGARVLLKSPSFSVVAVLSLALGIGANTTIFTVVNAVLLHPLPVKDISQLVEVDTIDTKTHVGFAGATKLGLSFRNFQDYQQQNEVLTGISCLVPVLLTWSGDAEPRQVNGQLVSANYFDVLGLRPAAGRFFLPDEDSKLSGNNVAVISYSLWANKLGSDKDEVGKTLTLNAMSYTVIGVAPKGFKGTFTFGSAEQIWIPTSMYPQVLTGLGKEFFNDRRFLNALAFGRLKPEMGLRQAEASFKTIASKLENDFPKDNAGRGIALTPLTEAAVGVNVHDQIALAGTMMMTVVGLVLLIACANLANLLLARAARREREMGLRAALGASRPRLIRQMLTECILLALFGGAAGLAIAYVGRAVLWAFRPPFIQQNDIDLSFDLRVLLFTLGVSIFTGLLFGLAPAFRASIPDLAETLKLGGRGGSVGWGRNRLRGLLVVSEIALSLLALVCAGLFIRSMRDAQKMDPGFESKNLFMLAFDLGALHYDEGRGQQFLRSAIERANATPGVKAAAVASNFPLGGGFARTVFPEGEDESTGYRGTLTQLDDVSVGYFDALRIPLVRGRLFTDADRKDTVRVAIINEAMAKKFWPNQEAIGRRFHFFGDTGLLEVVGIARNSVVNAIGEVPPPLVYLPVTQDIALAATIQVQTTGKPEAVIAGVRRQIQSLEPNLAITNVQTIGQIIDQGLWAPEMGAALLALFGALGLVLAAVGVYGVLAYSVTQQTREIGIRMAMGAERSHVLGLVVGQGLKLTGAGLSLGILVALALTRQLSSLLFGVSVYDPWAYGTVVLILVFVALLACYIPARRATRVDPLVALRYE
;
A
#
# COMPACT_ATOMS: atom_id res chain seq x y z
N MET A 1 -36.40 -27.35 14.77
CA MET A 1 -36.49 -26.67 13.43
C MET A 1 -37.79 -25.88 13.29
N LYS A 2 -38.98 -26.39 13.68
CA LYS A 2 -40.26 -25.64 13.56
C LYS A 2 -40.26 -24.31 14.30
N ASP A 3 -39.70 -24.28 15.52
CA ASP A 3 -39.64 -23.06 16.34
C ASP A 3 -38.73 -21.97 15.76
N LEU A 4 -37.61 -22.36 15.16
CA LEU A 4 -36.68 -21.40 14.53
C LEU A 4 -37.31 -20.75 13.28
N TRP A 5 -38.05 -21.50 12.50
CA TRP A 5 -38.79 -21.00 11.34
C TRP A 5 -39.90 -20.02 11.76
N GLN A 6 -40.58 -20.30 12.87
CA GLN A 6 -41.59 -19.39 13.45
C GLN A 6 -40.94 -18.09 13.93
N ASP A 7 -39.78 -18.17 14.61
CA ASP A 7 -39.03 -17.01 15.08
C ASP A 7 -38.53 -16.14 13.91
N LEU A 8 -38.03 -16.75 12.82
CA LEU A 8 -37.62 -16.04 11.59
C LEU A 8 -38.81 -15.32 10.93
N ARG A 9 -39.95 -16.01 10.75
CA ARG A 9 -41.15 -15.42 10.16
C ARG A 9 -41.70 -14.29 11.01
N HIS A 10 -41.65 -14.44 12.34
CA HIS A 10 -42.05 -13.40 13.28
C HIS A 10 -41.12 -12.20 13.21
N GLY A 11 -39.79 -12.41 13.26
CA GLY A 11 -38.79 -11.35 13.14
C GLY A 11 -38.98 -10.55 11.86
N ALA A 12 -39.13 -11.23 10.72
CA ALA A 12 -39.35 -10.56 9.43
C ALA A 12 -40.64 -9.68 9.44
N ARG A 13 -41.76 -10.19 9.99
CA ARG A 13 -43.01 -9.39 10.09
C ARG A 13 -42.84 -8.18 11.00
N VAL A 14 -42.11 -8.33 12.09
CA VAL A 14 -41.86 -7.25 13.06
C VAL A 14 -40.97 -6.15 12.44
N LEU A 15 -40.00 -6.53 11.61
CA LEU A 15 -39.17 -5.58 10.89
C LEU A 15 -39.96 -4.81 9.82
N LEU A 16 -40.83 -5.50 9.09
CA LEU A 16 -41.71 -4.88 8.09
C LEU A 16 -42.71 -3.90 8.69
N LYS A 17 -43.18 -4.13 9.93
CA LYS A 17 -44.13 -3.23 10.65
C LYS A 17 -43.48 -1.95 11.18
N SER A 18 -42.12 -1.88 11.21
CA SER A 18 -41.37 -0.68 11.65
C SER A 18 -40.34 -0.25 10.61
N PRO A 19 -40.77 0.23 9.42
CA PRO A 19 -39.89 0.43 8.28
C PRO A 19 -38.79 1.48 8.54
N SER A 20 -39.10 2.59 9.19
CA SER A 20 -38.14 3.66 9.51
C SER A 20 -36.99 3.16 10.41
N PHE A 21 -37.30 2.35 11.44
CA PHE A 21 -36.29 1.73 12.28
C PHE A 21 -35.44 0.72 11.50
N SER A 22 -36.08 -0.16 10.75
CA SER A 22 -35.38 -1.22 10.01
C SER A 22 -34.46 -0.63 8.95
N VAL A 23 -34.87 0.40 8.22
CA VAL A 23 -34.05 1.09 7.21
C VAL A 23 -32.82 1.73 7.86
N VAL A 24 -33.00 2.50 8.95
CA VAL A 24 -31.84 3.14 9.62
C VAL A 24 -30.87 2.10 10.18
N ALA A 25 -31.39 1.03 10.81
CA ALA A 25 -30.55 -0.04 11.33
C ALA A 25 -29.78 -0.79 10.22
N VAL A 26 -30.48 -1.16 9.13
CA VAL A 26 -29.86 -1.84 7.98
C VAL A 26 -28.84 -0.93 7.30
N LEU A 27 -29.13 0.36 7.08
CA LEU A 27 -28.18 1.30 6.47
C LEU A 27 -26.94 1.50 7.35
N SER A 28 -27.10 1.65 8.68
CA SER A 28 -25.96 1.79 9.59
C SER A 28 -25.06 0.56 9.55
N LEU A 29 -25.66 -0.65 9.59
CA LEU A 29 -24.92 -1.90 9.48
C LEU A 29 -24.30 -2.08 8.09
N ALA A 30 -25.02 -1.74 7.03
CA ALA A 30 -24.53 -1.85 5.66
C ALA A 30 -23.28 -0.99 5.41
N LEU A 31 -23.25 0.24 5.96
CA LEU A 31 -22.08 1.11 5.89
C LEU A 31 -20.90 0.51 6.67
N GLY A 32 -21.11 0.04 7.90
CA GLY A 32 -20.05 -0.55 8.71
C GLY A 32 -19.52 -1.87 8.13
N ILE A 33 -20.40 -2.81 7.78
CA ILE A 33 -20.03 -4.12 7.21
C ILE A 33 -19.44 -3.93 5.81
N GLY A 34 -20.04 -3.04 4.98
CA GLY A 34 -19.59 -2.77 3.62
C GLY A 34 -18.19 -2.19 3.58
N ALA A 35 -17.88 -1.23 4.46
CA ALA A 35 -16.54 -0.68 4.60
C ALA A 35 -15.52 -1.77 4.99
N ASN A 36 -15.84 -2.60 5.97
CA ASN A 36 -14.97 -3.72 6.38
C ASN A 36 -14.78 -4.73 5.27
N THR A 37 -15.83 -5.11 4.55
CA THR A 37 -15.76 -6.05 3.42
C THR A 37 -14.92 -5.46 2.27
N THR A 38 -15.06 -4.17 1.97
CA THR A 38 -14.27 -3.49 0.92
C THR A 38 -12.78 -3.55 1.24
N ILE A 39 -12.37 -3.17 2.45
CA ILE A 39 -10.96 -3.20 2.85
C ILE A 39 -10.45 -4.63 2.98
N PHE A 40 -11.26 -5.54 3.52
CA PHE A 40 -10.89 -6.96 3.57
C PHE A 40 -10.66 -7.55 2.18
N THR A 41 -11.42 -7.14 1.15
CA THR A 41 -11.21 -7.59 -0.23
C THR A 41 -9.81 -7.20 -0.74
N VAL A 42 -9.34 -5.98 -0.42
CA VAL A 42 -7.98 -5.54 -0.77
C VAL A 42 -6.93 -6.33 0.01
N VAL A 43 -7.10 -6.46 1.33
CA VAL A 43 -6.19 -7.23 2.19
C VAL A 43 -6.12 -8.70 1.74
N ASN A 44 -7.27 -9.30 1.39
CA ASN A 44 -7.33 -10.66 0.87
C ASN A 44 -6.58 -10.79 -0.46
N ALA A 45 -6.80 -9.86 -1.38
CA ALA A 45 -6.17 -9.87 -2.71
C ALA A 45 -4.64 -9.69 -2.65
N VAL A 46 -4.14 -8.89 -1.70
CA VAL A 46 -2.73 -8.55 -1.60
C VAL A 46 -1.96 -9.51 -0.68
N LEU A 47 -2.51 -9.83 0.50
CA LEU A 47 -1.79 -10.58 1.54
C LEU A 47 -2.23 -12.03 1.67
N LEU A 48 -3.48 -12.37 1.35
CA LEU A 48 -4.06 -13.68 1.62
C LEU A 48 -4.33 -14.50 0.36
N HIS A 49 -4.26 -13.89 -0.83
CA HIS A 49 -4.51 -14.63 -2.07
C HIS A 49 -3.31 -15.52 -2.42
N PRO A 50 -3.46 -16.85 -2.44
CA PRO A 50 -2.33 -17.72 -2.72
C PRO A 50 -1.94 -17.62 -4.20
N LEU A 51 -0.62 -17.64 -4.48
CA LEU A 51 -0.13 -17.86 -5.83
C LEU A 51 -0.69 -19.17 -6.39
N PRO A 52 -1.00 -19.25 -7.70
CA PRO A 52 -1.52 -20.46 -8.33
C PRO A 52 -0.42 -21.50 -8.57
N VAL A 53 0.28 -21.91 -7.49
CA VAL A 53 1.37 -22.87 -7.47
C VAL A 53 1.00 -24.07 -6.60
N LYS A 54 1.65 -25.20 -6.84
CA LYS A 54 1.40 -26.42 -6.07
C LYS A 54 1.99 -26.27 -4.65
N ASP A 55 1.18 -26.58 -3.61
CA ASP A 55 1.60 -26.64 -2.20
C ASP A 55 2.51 -25.47 -1.77
N ILE A 56 1.98 -24.25 -1.87
CA ILE A 56 2.73 -23.00 -1.60
C ILE A 56 3.39 -23.00 -0.20
N SER A 57 2.82 -23.70 0.79
CA SER A 57 3.37 -23.80 2.14
C SER A 57 4.73 -24.50 2.21
N GLN A 58 5.11 -25.24 1.17
CA GLN A 58 6.42 -25.89 1.04
C GLN A 58 7.43 -25.01 0.31
N LEU A 59 7.00 -23.88 -0.27
CA LEU A 59 7.90 -23.00 -1.01
C LEU A 59 8.47 -21.92 -0.08
N VAL A 60 9.78 -21.72 -0.19
CA VAL A 60 10.53 -20.71 0.57
C VAL A 60 11.40 -19.89 -0.36
N GLU A 61 11.48 -18.60 -0.14
CA GLU A 61 12.48 -17.71 -0.72
C GLU A 61 13.76 -17.80 0.09
N VAL A 62 14.89 -17.69 -0.59
CA VAL A 62 16.23 -17.80 -0.01
C VAL A 62 16.90 -16.43 -0.14
N ASP A 63 17.09 -15.76 1.00
CA ASP A 63 17.58 -14.39 1.06
C ASP A 63 18.94 -14.28 1.71
N THR A 64 19.81 -13.42 1.17
CA THR A 64 21.03 -12.99 1.86
C THR A 64 20.70 -11.99 2.95
N ILE A 65 21.22 -12.19 4.16
CA ILE A 65 21.22 -11.22 5.24
C ILE A 65 22.64 -10.68 5.39
N ASP A 66 22.82 -9.37 5.25
CA ASP A 66 24.10 -8.73 5.56
C ASP A 66 24.10 -8.25 7.02
N THR A 67 24.81 -8.96 7.90
CA THR A 67 24.85 -8.66 9.34
C THR A 67 25.87 -7.58 9.70
N LYS A 68 26.76 -7.24 8.78
CA LYS A 68 27.90 -6.37 9.06
C LYS A 68 27.77 -4.96 8.46
N THR A 69 27.21 -4.84 7.28
CA THR A 69 27.11 -3.53 6.62
C THR A 69 25.77 -2.83 6.87
N HIS A 70 24.73 -3.55 7.28
CA HIS A 70 23.36 -3.07 7.49
C HIS A 70 22.82 -2.22 6.31
N VAL A 71 23.38 -2.38 5.13
CA VAL A 71 23.13 -1.52 3.99
C VAL A 71 22.54 -2.34 2.86
N GLY A 72 21.26 -2.62 2.99
CA GLY A 72 20.44 -2.89 1.83
C GLY A 72 20.03 -1.57 1.17
N PHE A 73 19.78 -1.60 -0.12
CA PHE A 73 19.14 -0.50 -0.84
C PHE A 73 17.83 -0.12 -0.14
N ALA A 74 17.62 1.16 0.13
CA ALA A 74 16.41 1.68 0.79
C ALA A 74 16.02 1.02 2.13
N GLY A 75 16.98 0.54 2.91
CA GLY A 75 16.72 -0.09 4.23
C GLY A 75 16.34 -1.57 4.15
N ALA A 76 16.53 -2.22 2.99
CA ALA A 76 16.32 -3.65 2.84
C ALA A 76 17.26 -4.44 3.74
N THR A 77 16.71 -5.33 4.55
CA THR A 77 17.46 -6.23 5.45
C THR A 77 17.70 -7.60 4.83
N LYS A 78 16.89 -7.97 3.84
CA LYS A 78 16.98 -9.21 3.06
C LYS A 78 17.26 -8.84 1.61
N LEU A 79 18.26 -9.46 1.04
CA LEU A 79 18.75 -9.20 -0.30
C LEU A 79 18.71 -10.50 -1.12
N GLY A 80 18.64 -10.39 -2.42
CA GLY A 80 18.78 -11.55 -3.30
C GLY A 80 20.12 -12.27 -3.10
N LEU A 81 20.34 -13.34 -3.81
CA LEU A 81 21.64 -14.02 -3.91
C LEU A 81 22.46 -13.43 -5.05
N SER A 82 23.77 -13.58 -4.99
CA SER A 82 24.56 -13.54 -6.22
C SER A 82 24.33 -14.82 -7.02
N PHE A 83 24.42 -14.73 -8.35
CA PHE A 83 24.23 -15.92 -9.19
C PHE A 83 25.24 -17.03 -8.87
N ARG A 84 26.48 -16.68 -8.52
CA ARG A 84 27.49 -17.63 -8.08
C ARG A 84 27.15 -18.31 -6.75
N ASN A 85 26.71 -17.54 -5.75
CA ASN A 85 26.28 -18.12 -4.48
C ASN A 85 25.03 -19.00 -4.66
N PHE A 86 24.09 -18.61 -5.55
CA PHE A 86 22.96 -19.44 -5.92
C PHE A 86 23.39 -20.81 -6.45
N GLN A 87 24.38 -20.84 -7.34
CA GLN A 87 24.94 -22.09 -7.88
C GLN A 87 25.54 -22.96 -6.77
N ASP A 88 26.29 -22.36 -5.82
CA ASP A 88 26.85 -23.10 -4.69
C ASP A 88 25.77 -23.66 -3.75
N TYR A 89 24.72 -22.85 -3.45
CA TYR A 89 23.57 -23.34 -2.70
C TYR A 89 22.84 -24.46 -3.43
N GLN A 90 22.69 -24.36 -4.75
CA GLN A 90 22.05 -25.40 -5.56
C GLN A 90 22.81 -26.72 -5.52
N GLN A 91 24.13 -26.67 -5.57
CA GLN A 91 24.98 -27.88 -5.55
C GLN A 91 25.08 -28.52 -4.17
N GLN A 92 25.08 -27.73 -3.09
CA GLN A 92 25.26 -28.19 -1.71
C GLN A 92 23.92 -28.40 -0.97
N ASN A 93 22.78 -28.18 -1.64
CA ASN A 93 21.47 -28.32 -1.04
C ASN A 93 21.10 -29.78 -0.76
N GLU A 94 20.75 -30.08 0.50
CA GLU A 94 20.25 -31.38 0.93
C GLU A 94 18.81 -31.34 1.46
N VAL A 95 18.24 -30.15 1.69
CA VAL A 95 16.97 -29.96 2.42
C VAL A 95 15.80 -29.54 1.53
N LEU A 96 16.10 -29.03 0.32
CA LEU A 96 15.08 -28.70 -0.67
C LEU A 96 15.03 -29.78 -1.75
N THR A 97 13.88 -30.03 -2.34
CA THR A 97 13.75 -30.92 -3.51
C THR A 97 14.32 -30.28 -4.78
N GLY A 98 14.37 -28.96 -4.82
CA GLY A 98 14.97 -28.15 -5.86
C GLY A 98 15.03 -26.70 -5.41
N ILE A 99 16.06 -26.00 -5.88
CA ILE A 99 16.20 -24.55 -5.76
C ILE A 99 16.29 -23.95 -7.16
N SER A 100 15.61 -22.84 -7.35
CA SER A 100 15.54 -22.09 -8.60
C SER A 100 15.83 -20.64 -8.34
N CYS A 101 16.30 -19.92 -9.36
CA CYS A 101 16.45 -18.47 -9.28
C CYS A 101 15.73 -17.77 -10.44
N LEU A 102 15.49 -16.50 -10.21
CA LEU A 102 15.00 -15.58 -11.22
C LEU A 102 15.72 -14.23 -11.12
N VAL A 103 15.85 -13.55 -12.25
CA VAL A 103 16.34 -12.17 -12.33
C VAL A 103 15.33 -11.38 -13.14
N PRO A 104 14.65 -10.37 -12.56
CA PRO A 104 13.72 -9.52 -13.30
C PRO A 104 14.45 -8.74 -14.39
N VAL A 105 13.87 -8.68 -15.57
CA VAL A 105 14.41 -7.95 -16.72
C VAL A 105 13.31 -7.21 -17.48
N LEU A 106 13.67 -6.11 -18.11
CA LEU A 106 12.82 -5.43 -19.07
C LEU A 106 13.28 -5.79 -20.47
N LEU A 107 12.38 -6.34 -21.28
CA LEU A 107 12.67 -6.78 -22.65
C LEU A 107 12.02 -5.81 -23.63
N THR A 108 12.75 -5.44 -24.66
CA THR A 108 12.19 -4.71 -25.79
C THR A 108 11.62 -5.71 -26.80
N TRP A 109 10.31 -5.76 -26.90
CA TRP A 109 9.63 -6.56 -27.94
C TRP A 109 9.42 -5.75 -29.19
N SER A 110 10.06 -6.17 -30.26
CA SER A 110 9.91 -5.62 -31.60
C SER A 110 9.11 -6.59 -32.48
N GLY A 111 8.15 -6.07 -33.23
CA GLY A 111 7.28 -6.82 -34.14
C GLY A 111 6.74 -5.88 -35.20
N ASP A 112 5.51 -6.17 -35.73
CA ASP A 112 4.86 -5.34 -36.76
C ASP A 112 4.34 -4.00 -36.23
N ALA A 113 4.38 -3.78 -34.90
CA ALA A 113 4.00 -2.53 -34.23
C ALA A 113 5.23 -1.78 -33.69
N GLU A 114 5.01 -0.57 -33.14
CA GLU A 114 6.04 0.19 -32.42
C GLU A 114 6.71 -0.68 -31.34
N PRO A 115 8.06 -0.64 -31.21
CA PRO A 115 8.80 -1.34 -30.17
C PRO A 115 8.29 -0.96 -28.79
N ARG A 116 8.10 -1.95 -27.91
CA ARG A 116 7.58 -1.74 -26.54
C ARG A 116 8.34 -2.56 -25.52
N GLN A 117 8.41 -2.07 -24.30
CA GLN A 117 8.92 -2.87 -23.19
C GLN A 117 7.84 -3.85 -22.68
N VAL A 118 8.31 -5.03 -22.32
CA VAL A 118 7.52 -6.07 -21.65
C VAL A 118 8.35 -6.58 -20.46
N ASN A 119 7.65 -6.89 -19.37
CA ASN A 119 8.30 -7.49 -18.22
C ASN A 119 8.66 -8.93 -18.51
N GLY A 120 9.87 -9.31 -18.18
CA GLY A 120 10.38 -10.64 -18.31
C GLY A 120 11.22 -11.07 -17.12
N GLN A 121 11.56 -12.34 -17.09
CA GLN A 121 12.48 -12.90 -16.10
C GLN A 121 13.48 -13.81 -16.79
N LEU A 122 14.75 -13.68 -16.41
CA LEU A 122 15.73 -14.75 -16.60
C LEU A 122 15.50 -15.76 -15.48
N VAL A 123 15.28 -17.03 -15.84
CA VAL A 123 14.94 -18.07 -14.86
C VAL A 123 15.81 -19.32 -15.07
N SER A 124 16.16 -20.02 -14.00
CA SER A 124 16.80 -21.34 -14.14
C SER A 124 15.86 -22.35 -14.77
N ALA A 125 16.37 -23.35 -15.50
CA ALA A 125 15.56 -24.31 -16.26
C ALA A 125 14.47 -25.01 -15.41
N ASN A 126 14.73 -25.25 -14.15
CA ASN A 126 13.82 -25.91 -13.21
C ASN A 126 12.78 -24.99 -12.55
N TYR A 127 12.67 -23.73 -12.99
CA TYR A 127 11.79 -22.71 -12.39
C TYR A 127 10.35 -23.18 -12.24
N PHE A 128 9.76 -23.63 -13.32
CA PHE A 128 8.37 -24.09 -13.34
C PHE A 128 8.15 -25.40 -12.60
N ASP A 129 9.15 -26.30 -12.63
CA ASP A 129 9.11 -27.60 -11.94
C ASP A 129 9.13 -27.40 -10.42
N VAL A 130 9.99 -26.51 -9.90
CA VAL A 130 10.03 -26.17 -8.46
C VAL A 130 8.70 -25.56 -8.01
N LEU A 131 8.05 -24.75 -8.83
CA LEU A 131 6.71 -24.21 -8.58
C LEU A 131 5.60 -25.27 -8.73
N GLY A 132 5.89 -26.42 -9.36
CA GLY A 132 4.94 -27.49 -9.60
C GLY A 132 3.87 -27.12 -10.64
N LEU A 133 4.22 -26.30 -11.62
CA LEU A 133 3.34 -25.83 -12.67
C LEU A 133 3.33 -26.79 -13.87
N ARG A 134 2.26 -26.71 -14.65
CA ARG A 134 2.13 -27.38 -15.95
C ARG A 134 1.83 -26.35 -17.03
N PRO A 135 2.41 -26.48 -18.23
CA PRO A 135 2.15 -25.53 -19.31
C PRO A 135 0.68 -25.62 -19.80
N ALA A 136 0.11 -24.49 -20.21
CA ALA A 136 -1.20 -24.44 -20.86
C ALA A 136 -1.10 -24.93 -22.31
N ALA A 137 0.04 -24.71 -22.97
CA ALA A 137 0.38 -25.19 -24.30
C ALA A 137 1.90 -25.37 -24.40
N GLY A 138 2.37 -26.28 -25.23
CA GLY A 138 3.79 -26.56 -25.42
C GLY A 138 4.45 -27.25 -24.22
N ARG A 139 5.67 -26.82 -23.89
CA ARG A 139 6.51 -27.36 -22.79
C ARG A 139 7.25 -26.24 -22.05
N PHE A 140 7.81 -26.57 -20.90
CA PHE A 140 8.76 -25.71 -20.17
C PHE A 140 10.21 -26.01 -20.55
N PHE A 141 11.14 -25.30 -19.94
CA PHE A 141 12.58 -25.43 -20.24
C PHE A 141 13.11 -26.81 -19.90
N LEU A 142 14.05 -27.30 -20.72
CA LEU A 142 14.85 -28.49 -20.45
C LEU A 142 16.16 -28.08 -19.79
N PRO A 143 16.80 -28.92 -18.96
CA PRO A 143 18.08 -28.62 -18.32
C PRO A 143 19.17 -28.20 -19.32
N ASP A 144 19.22 -28.84 -20.50
CA ASP A 144 20.20 -28.54 -21.54
C ASP A 144 20.02 -27.16 -22.15
N GLU A 145 18.80 -26.59 -22.10
CA GLU A 145 18.54 -25.26 -22.62
C GLU A 145 19.09 -24.12 -21.76
N ASP A 146 19.44 -24.40 -20.49
CA ASP A 146 20.07 -23.46 -19.56
C ASP A 146 21.54 -23.82 -19.23
N SER A 147 22.05 -24.88 -19.82
CA SER A 147 23.41 -25.37 -19.53
C SER A 147 24.52 -24.65 -20.31
N LYS A 148 24.21 -24.22 -21.55
CA LYS A 148 25.16 -23.58 -22.47
C LYS A 148 24.90 -22.08 -22.58
N LEU A 149 25.91 -21.30 -22.25
CA LEU A 149 25.85 -19.84 -22.30
C LEU A 149 25.47 -19.35 -23.70
N SER A 150 24.41 -18.55 -23.78
CA SER A 150 23.88 -18.00 -25.04
C SER A 150 23.54 -19.05 -26.10
N GLY A 151 23.23 -20.29 -25.67
CA GLY A 151 23.11 -21.41 -26.59
C GLY A 151 21.69 -21.65 -27.13
N ASN A 152 20.68 -21.22 -26.44
CA ASN A 152 19.29 -21.59 -26.75
C ASN A 152 18.34 -20.39 -26.63
N ASN A 153 17.98 -19.79 -27.76
CA ASN A 153 17.04 -18.68 -27.82
C ASN A 153 15.59 -19.18 -27.72
N VAL A 154 15.19 -19.62 -26.55
CA VAL A 154 13.83 -20.11 -26.26
C VAL A 154 13.15 -19.23 -25.22
N ALA A 155 11.83 -19.14 -25.31
CA ALA A 155 11.03 -18.36 -24.39
C ALA A 155 9.72 -19.09 -24.01
N VAL A 156 9.29 -18.92 -22.77
CA VAL A 156 7.94 -19.25 -22.29
C VAL A 156 7.19 -17.92 -22.12
N ILE A 157 5.94 -17.89 -22.58
CA ILE A 157 5.11 -16.67 -22.50
C ILE A 157 3.96 -16.85 -21.51
N SER A 158 3.44 -15.73 -20.98
CA SER A 158 2.28 -15.77 -20.09
C SER A 158 1.00 -16.09 -20.85
N TYR A 159 0.03 -16.68 -20.15
CA TYR A 159 -1.31 -16.91 -20.70
C TYR A 159 -1.98 -15.62 -21.15
N SER A 160 -1.76 -14.51 -20.43
CA SER A 160 -2.34 -13.21 -20.76
C SER A 160 -1.76 -12.64 -22.06
N LEU A 161 -0.46 -12.78 -22.29
CA LEU A 161 0.20 -12.36 -23.51
C LEU A 161 -0.32 -13.18 -24.71
N TRP A 162 -0.38 -14.50 -24.53
CA TRP A 162 -0.90 -15.43 -25.53
C TRP A 162 -2.38 -15.16 -25.91
N ALA A 163 -3.24 -15.00 -24.89
CA ALA A 163 -4.68 -14.83 -25.11
C ALA A 163 -5.04 -13.45 -25.67
N ASN A 164 -4.43 -12.38 -25.15
CA ASN A 164 -4.87 -11.01 -25.45
C ASN A 164 -4.14 -10.38 -26.65
N LYS A 165 -2.94 -10.86 -26.97
CA LYS A 165 -2.07 -10.23 -27.98
C LYS A 165 -1.76 -11.15 -29.16
N LEU A 166 -1.77 -12.47 -28.93
CA LEU A 166 -1.45 -13.48 -29.95
C LEU A 166 -2.69 -14.32 -30.34
N GLY A 167 -3.90 -13.90 -29.91
CA GLY A 167 -5.18 -14.48 -30.36
C GLY A 167 -5.49 -15.89 -29.83
N SER A 168 -4.78 -16.40 -28.83
CA SER A 168 -4.90 -17.77 -28.30
C SER A 168 -4.66 -18.86 -29.36
N ASP A 169 -3.89 -18.55 -30.39
CA ASP A 169 -3.56 -19.51 -31.46
C ASP A 169 -2.58 -20.56 -30.91
N LYS A 170 -2.93 -21.84 -31.02
CA LYS A 170 -2.06 -22.95 -30.62
C LYS A 170 -0.78 -23.03 -31.47
N ASP A 171 -0.85 -22.51 -32.69
CA ASP A 171 0.27 -22.47 -33.61
C ASP A 171 1.32 -21.37 -33.24
N GLU A 172 1.07 -20.56 -32.19
CA GLU A 172 2.08 -19.65 -31.64
C GLU A 172 3.24 -20.38 -30.96
N VAL A 173 3.03 -21.59 -30.44
CA VAL A 173 4.12 -22.44 -29.95
C VAL A 173 4.93 -22.92 -31.17
N GLY A 174 6.21 -22.56 -31.18
CA GLY A 174 7.12 -22.79 -32.32
C GLY A 174 7.39 -21.53 -33.16
N LYS A 175 6.61 -20.47 -33.02
CA LYS A 175 6.89 -19.17 -33.66
C LYS A 175 7.99 -18.41 -32.93
N THR A 176 8.51 -17.40 -33.58
CA THR A 176 9.58 -16.54 -33.03
C THR A 176 9.06 -15.18 -32.60
N LEU A 177 9.57 -14.71 -31.47
CA LEU A 177 9.41 -13.32 -30.99
C LEU A 177 10.75 -12.62 -31.06
N THR A 178 10.78 -11.37 -31.52
CA THR A 178 11.99 -10.56 -31.51
C THR A 178 12.06 -9.79 -30.18
N LEU A 179 12.99 -10.18 -29.30
CA LEU A 179 13.25 -9.59 -28.00
C LEU A 179 14.67 -9.06 -27.95
N ASN A 180 14.86 -7.80 -27.59
CA ASN A 180 16.18 -7.15 -27.58
C ASN A 180 16.95 -7.36 -28.91
N ALA A 181 16.26 -7.12 -30.04
CA ALA A 181 16.76 -7.35 -31.40
C ALA A 181 17.20 -8.80 -31.73
N MET A 182 16.86 -9.78 -30.90
CA MET A 182 17.16 -11.19 -31.10
C MET A 182 15.88 -12.02 -31.24
N SER A 183 15.92 -13.04 -32.08
CA SER A 183 14.79 -13.97 -32.26
C SER A 183 14.78 -15.07 -31.20
N TYR A 184 13.67 -15.22 -30.49
CA TYR A 184 13.41 -16.28 -29.50
C TYR A 184 12.26 -17.17 -29.97
N THR A 185 12.41 -18.48 -29.87
CA THR A 185 11.35 -19.43 -30.21
C THR A 185 10.44 -19.62 -28.98
N VAL A 186 9.14 -19.40 -29.13
CA VAL A 186 8.15 -19.69 -28.09
C VAL A 186 7.99 -21.20 -27.96
N ILE A 187 8.40 -21.78 -26.83
CA ILE A 187 8.32 -23.23 -26.58
C ILE A 187 7.13 -23.62 -25.73
N GLY A 188 6.53 -22.68 -25.00
CA GLY A 188 5.40 -22.96 -24.14
C GLY A 188 4.68 -21.72 -23.64
N VAL A 189 3.51 -21.97 -23.07
CA VAL A 189 2.63 -20.97 -22.47
C VAL A 189 2.42 -21.33 -21.00
N ALA A 190 2.64 -20.39 -20.10
CA ALA A 190 2.39 -20.56 -18.67
C ALA A 190 0.88 -20.76 -18.39
N PRO A 191 0.51 -21.41 -17.27
CA PRO A 191 -0.90 -21.69 -16.98
C PRO A 191 -1.69 -20.40 -16.73
N LYS A 192 -3.00 -20.48 -16.99
CA LYS A 192 -3.92 -19.36 -16.74
C LYS A 192 -3.86 -18.92 -15.27
N GLY A 193 -3.72 -17.62 -15.06
CA GLY A 193 -3.65 -17.02 -13.72
C GLY A 193 -2.24 -16.92 -13.12
N PHE A 194 -1.25 -17.60 -13.68
CA PHE A 194 0.14 -17.44 -13.26
C PHE A 194 0.75 -16.16 -13.87
N LYS A 195 1.28 -15.30 -13.01
CA LYS A 195 1.83 -13.98 -13.35
C LYS A 195 3.28 -13.80 -12.87
N GLY A 196 3.93 -14.87 -12.46
CA GLY A 196 5.22 -14.86 -11.77
C GLY A 196 5.07 -15.17 -10.28
N THR A 197 6.17 -15.06 -9.54
CA THR A 197 6.23 -15.33 -8.10
C THR A 197 5.91 -14.13 -7.23
N PHE A 198 5.77 -12.93 -7.82
CA PHE A 198 5.39 -11.70 -7.11
C PHE A 198 3.88 -11.44 -7.24
N THR A 199 3.26 -11.11 -6.12
CA THR A 199 1.85 -10.70 -6.06
C THR A 199 1.69 -9.21 -6.36
N PHE A 200 2.74 -8.41 -6.09
CA PHE A 200 2.74 -6.95 -6.22
C PHE A 200 3.65 -6.51 -7.36
N GLY A 201 3.12 -5.68 -8.26
CA GLY A 201 3.85 -5.17 -9.43
C GLY A 201 3.24 -5.62 -10.75
N SER A 202 3.89 -5.25 -11.83
CA SER A 202 3.44 -5.63 -13.18
C SER A 202 3.64 -7.11 -13.41
N ALA A 203 2.61 -7.76 -13.95
CA ALA A 203 2.66 -9.19 -14.25
C ALA A 203 3.77 -9.52 -15.25
N GLU A 204 4.52 -10.59 -14.98
CA GLU A 204 5.52 -11.11 -15.90
C GLU A 204 4.85 -11.66 -17.15
N GLN A 205 5.48 -11.38 -18.29
CA GLN A 205 4.93 -11.76 -19.59
C GLN A 205 5.78 -12.78 -20.33
N ILE A 206 7.11 -12.78 -20.08
CA ILE A 206 8.07 -13.62 -20.81
C ILE A 206 9.11 -14.16 -19.82
N TRP A 207 9.42 -15.46 -19.93
CA TRP A 207 10.50 -16.13 -19.21
C TRP A 207 11.54 -16.62 -20.21
N ILE A 208 12.81 -16.43 -19.89
CA ILE A 208 13.99 -16.78 -20.71
C ILE A 208 15.00 -17.51 -19.80
N PRO A 209 15.75 -18.53 -20.28
CA PRO A 209 16.77 -19.20 -19.47
C PRO A 209 17.86 -18.26 -18.94
N THR A 210 18.38 -18.50 -17.72
CA THR A 210 19.46 -17.70 -17.13
C THR A 210 20.72 -17.69 -17.97
N SER A 211 21.01 -18.74 -18.72
CA SER A 211 22.14 -18.82 -19.67
C SER A 211 22.14 -17.74 -20.75
N MET A 212 20.99 -17.08 -20.98
CA MET A 212 20.84 -15.99 -21.93
C MET A 212 21.19 -14.62 -21.36
N TYR A 213 21.65 -14.53 -20.08
CA TYR A 213 21.97 -13.26 -19.43
C TYR A 213 22.91 -12.34 -20.25
N PRO A 214 23.93 -12.84 -21.01
CA PRO A 214 24.83 -11.94 -21.73
C PRO A 214 24.17 -11.19 -22.88
N GLN A 215 22.99 -11.66 -23.32
CA GLN A 215 22.23 -11.10 -24.43
C GLN A 215 21.03 -10.29 -23.95
N VAL A 216 20.58 -10.55 -22.73
CA VAL A 216 19.40 -9.91 -22.15
C VAL A 216 19.79 -8.77 -21.23
N LEU A 217 20.82 -8.95 -20.41
CA LEU A 217 21.28 -7.92 -19.48
C LEU A 217 22.22 -6.92 -20.17
N THR A 218 22.14 -5.69 -19.70
CA THR A 218 22.93 -4.56 -20.20
C THR A 218 23.72 -3.90 -19.07
N GLY A 219 24.72 -3.09 -19.40
CA GLY A 219 25.50 -2.31 -18.44
C GLY A 219 26.06 -3.13 -17.28
N LEU A 220 26.03 -2.56 -16.08
CA LEU A 220 26.53 -3.18 -14.85
C LEU A 220 25.86 -4.53 -14.54
N GLY A 221 24.59 -4.71 -14.91
CA GLY A 221 23.90 -6.00 -14.74
C GLY A 221 24.54 -7.14 -15.50
N LYS A 222 25.02 -6.87 -16.70
CA LYS A 222 25.76 -7.85 -17.53
C LYS A 222 27.19 -8.06 -17.02
N GLU A 223 27.88 -6.97 -16.69
CA GLU A 223 29.28 -6.97 -16.27
C GLU A 223 29.45 -7.75 -14.94
N PHE A 224 28.62 -7.42 -13.95
CA PHE A 224 28.71 -8.01 -12.62
C PHE A 224 27.84 -9.25 -12.39
N PHE A 225 27.18 -9.80 -13.41
CA PHE A 225 26.25 -10.93 -13.24
C PHE A 225 26.89 -12.11 -12.52
N ASN A 226 28.14 -12.42 -12.83
CA ASN A 226 28.91 -13.50 -12.21
C ASN A 226 29.74 -13.05 -11.00
N ASP A 227 29.61 -11.81 -10.55
CA ASP A 227 30.27 -11.33 -9.35
C ASP A 227 29.51 -11.77 -8.09
N ARG A 228 30.22 -12.32 -7.10
CA ARG A 228 29.62 -12.79 -5.84
C ARG A 228 29.03 -11.67 -5.00
N ARG A 229 29.39 -10.43 -5.27
CA ARG A 229 28.85 -9.26 -4.57
C ARG A 229 27.60 -8.69 -5.22
N PHE A 230 27.30 -9.05 -6.44
CA PHE A 230 26.14 -8.59 -7.16
C PHE A 230 24.90 -9.43 -6.81
N LEU A 231 24.13 -8.93 -5.83
CA LEU A 231 22.98 -9.63 -5.24
C LEU A 231 21.69 -9.34 -6.01
N ASN A 232 21.58 -9.83 -7.23
CA ASN A 232 20.46 -9.55 -8.13
C ASN A 232 19.57 -10.76 -8.46
N ALA A 233 19.97 -11.96 -8.05
CA ALA A 233 19.20 -13.18 -8.28
C ALA A 233 18.27 -13.44 -7.07
N LEU A 234 16.99 -13.49 -7.31
CA LEU A 234 16.00 -13.91 -6.33
C LEU A 234 15.87 -15.42 -6.40
N ALA A 235 16.12 -16.11 -5.32
CA ALA A 235 16.12 -17.56 -5.27
C ALA A 235 14.97 -18.09 -4.41
N PHE A 236 14.37 -19.17 -4.84
CA PHE A 236 13.35 -19.88 -4.07
C PHE A 236 13.50 -21.40 -4.24
N GLY A 237 12.96 -22.14 -3.30
CA GLY A 237 13.01 -23.58 -3.35
C GLY A 237 11.83 -24.25 -2.69
N ARG A 238 11.69 -25.55 -2.92
CA ARG A 238 10.64 -26.37 -2.31
C ARG A 238 11.24 -27.25 -1.23
N LEU A 239 10.75 -27.14 -0.01
CA LEU A 239 11.13 -28.00 1.10
C LEU A 239 10.82 -29.48 0.77
N LYS A 240 11.73 -30.37 1.17
CA LYS A 240 11.45 -31.82 1.15
C LYS A 240 10.28 -32.14 2.08
N PRO A 241 9.46 -33.16 1.77
CA PRO A 241 8.46 -33.67 2.71
C PRO A 241 9.08 -33.90 4.09
N GLU A 242 8.36 -33.53 5.14
CA GLU A 242 8.78 -33.66 6.55
C GLU A 242 9.89 -32.67 7.01
N MET A 243 10.46 -31.85 6.12
CA MET A 243 11.46 -30.87 6.47
C MET A 243 10.82 -29.59 7.01
N GLY A 244 11.15 -29.21 8.25
CA GLY A 244 10.71 -27.96 8.86
C GLY A 244 11.55 -26.77 8.39
N LEU A 245 10.92 -25.58 8.31
CA LEU A 245 11.59 -24.33 7.89
C LEU A 245 12.86 -24.04 8.72
N ARG A 246 12.80 -24.19 10.04
CA ARG A 246 13.94 -23.94 10.94
C ARG A 246 15.11 -24.88 10.68
N GLN A 247 14.81 -26.13 10.36
CA GLN A 247 15.85 -27.14 10.07
C GLN A 247 16.50 -26.85 8.71
N ALA A 248 15.69 -26.48 7.72
CA ALA A 248 16.20 -26.07 6.40
C ALA A 248 17.08 -24.82 6.52
N GLU A 249 16.65 -23.82 7.28
CA GLU A 249 17.43 -22.60 7.52
C GLU A 249 18.76 -22.89 8.22
N ALA A 250 18.79 -23.81 9.20
CA ALA A 250 20.04 -24.22 9.86
C ALA A 250 21.03 -24.86 8.87
N SER A 251 20.55 -25.72 7.96
CA SER A 251 21.37 -26.32 6.89
C SER A 251 21.95 -25.25 5.96
N PHE A 252 21.11 -24.29 5.53
CA PHE A 252 21.57 -23.20 4.67
C PHE A 252 22.56 -22.25 5.38
N LYS A 253 22.41 -22.01 6.68
CA LYS A 253 23.38 -21.27 7.50
C LYS A 253 24.75 -21.94 7.54
N THR A 254 24.78 -23.27 7.53
CA THR A 254 26.05 -24.02 7.45
C THR A 254 26.74 -23.80 6.10
N ILE A 255 25.98 -23.82 5.00
CA ILE A 255 26.51 -23.51 3.66
C ILE A 255 26.99 -22.06 3.61
N ALA A 256 26.20 -21.11 4.17
CA ALA A 256 26.59 -19.69 4.22
C ALA A 256 27.91 -19.47 4.97
N SER A 257 28.11 -20.13 6.13
CA SER A 257 29.36 -20.05 6.88
C SER A 257 30.53 -20.66 6.12
N LYS A 258 30.32 -21.72 5.35
CA LYS A 258 31.34 -22.27 4.47
C LYS A 258 31.71 -21.29 3.36
N LEU A 259 30.71 -20.68 2.70
CA LEU A 259 30.93 -19.67 1.66
C LEU A 259 31.61 -18.40 2.20
N GLU A 260 31.38 -18.03 3.46
CA GLU A 260 32.10 -16.93 4.13
C GLU A 260 33.58 -17.28 4.31
N ASN A 261 33.89 -18.54 4.69
CA ASN A 261 35.28 -19.01 4.84
C ASN A 261 36.01 -19.17 3.50
N ASP A 262 35.31 -19.71 2.49
CA ASP A 262 35.90 -19.97 1.17
C ASP A 262 36.10 -18.67 0.36
N PHE A 263 35.21 -17.70 0.54
CA PHE A 263 35.20 -16.39 -0.17
C PHE A 263 35.08 -15.22 0.80
N PRO A 264 36.06 -15.00 1.71
CA PRO A 264 35.92 -13.99 2.79
C PRO A 264 35.82 -12.55 2.26
N LYS A 265 36.39 -12.26 1.09
CA LYS A 265 36.31 -10.93 0.47
C LYS A 265 34.86 -10.58 0.06
N ASP A 266 34.12 -11.60 -0.41
CA ASP A 266 32.79 -11.38 -0.99
C ASP A 266 31.66 -11.69 -0.04
N ASN A 267 31.85 -12.66 0.85
CA ASN A 267 30.77 -13.17 1.71
C ASN A 267 30.95 -12.84 3.21
N ALA A 268 31.97 -12.06 3.61
CA ALA A 268 32.19 -11.71 5.00
C ALA A 268 30.97 -11.03 5.63
N GLY A 269 30.36 -11.66 6.64
CA GLY A 269 29.16 -11.18 7.34
C GLY A 269 27.86 -11.39 6.59
N ARG A 270 27.86 -12.17 5.53
CA ARG A 270 26.64 -12.57 4.82
C ARG A 270 26.07 -13.84 5.40
N GLY A 271 24.94 -13.71 6.06
CA GLY A 271 24.10 -14.80 6.50
C GLY A 271 23.03 -15.15 5.46
N ILE A 272 22.17 -16.09 5.82
CA ILE A 272 21.05 -16.54 4.99
C ILE A 272 19.76 -16.59 5.82
N ALA A 273 18.64 -16.25 5.21
CA ALA A 273 17.32 -16.47 5.76
C ALA A 273 16.45 -17.22 4.77
N LEU A 274 15.53 -18.01 5.29
CA LEU A 274 14.47 -18.63 4.51
C LEU A 274 13.14 -18.00 4.89
N THR A 275 12.45 -17.40 3.89
CA THR A 275 11.16 -16.77 4.08
C THR A 275 10.08 -17.59 3.37
N PRO A 276 8.94 -17.94 4.03
CA PRO A 276 7.84 -18.58 3.32
C PRO A 276 7.42 -17.79 2.08
N LEU A 277 7.20 -18.44 0.95
CA LEU A 277 6.85 -17.75 -0.30
C LEU A 277 5.50 -17.02 -0.19
N THR A 278 4.63 -17.42 0.72
CA THR A 278 3.39 -16.70 1.05
C THR A 278 3.63 -15.27 1.54
N GLU A 279 4.75 -15.03 2.21
CA GLU A 279 5.17 -13.70 2.69
C GLU A 279 6.06 -13.01 1.64
N ALA A 280 7.00 -13.76 1.08
CA ALA A 280 7.97 -13.25 0.11
C ALA A 280 7.34 -12.81 -1.21
N ALA A 281 6.23 -13.42 -1.64
CA ALA A 281 5.51 -13.05 -2.86
C ALA A 281 5.00 -11.60 -2.85
N VAL A 282 4.77 -11.01 -1.68
CA VAL A 282 4.40 -9.60 -1.54
C VAL A 282 5.63 -8.68 -1.60
N GLY A 283 6.81 -9.25 -1.50
CA GLY A 283 8.10 -8.57 -1.39
C GLY A 283 8.64 -8.65 0.03
N VAL A 284 9.72 -9.41 0.20
CA VAL A 284 10.30 -9.79 1.49
C VAL A 284 10.65 -8.61 2.42
N ASN A 285 10.96 -7.45 1.85
CA ASN A 285 11.31 -6.23 2.60
C ASN A 285 10.11 -5.27 2.83
N VAL A 286 9.00 -5.46 2.11
CA VAL A 286 7.81 -4.59 2.20
C VAL A 286 6.60 -5.30 2.78
N HIS A 287 6.64 -6.64 2.91
CA HIS A 287 5.55 -7.45 3.47
C HIS A 287 5.05 -6.91 4.81
N ASP A 288 5.97 -6.69 5.77
CA ASP A 288 5.62 -6.23 7.11
C ASP A 288 4.99 -4.84 7.10
N GLN A 289 5.46 -3.95 6.21
CA GLN A 289 4.89 -2.60 6.05
C GLN A 289 3.49 -2.68 5.45
N ILE A 290 3.28 -3.52 4.44
CA ILE A 290 1.97 -3.73 3.80
C ILE A 290 1.01 -4.43 4.77
N ALA A 291 1.48 -5.43 5.53
CA ALA A 291 0.70 -6.10 6.56
C ALA A 291 0.30 -5.15 7.69
N LEU A 292 1.22 -4.28 8.13
CA LEU A 292 0.95 -3.23 9.10
C LEU A 292 -0.09 -2.24 8.57
N ALA A 293 0.06 -1.76 7.33
CA ALA A 293 -0.90 -0.86 6.68
C ALA A 293 -2.28 -1.51 6.55
N GLY A 294 -2.35 -2.78 6.13
CA GLY A 294 -3.58 -3.57 6.07
C GLY A 294 -4.24 -3.72 7.44
N THR A 295 -3.45 -4.00 8.48
CA THR A 295 -3.92 -4.12 9.87
C THR A 295 -4.45 -2.78 10.39
N MET A 296 -3.76 -1.68 10.11
CA MET A 296 -4.23 -0.32 10.46
C MET A 296 -5.55 0.01 9.77
N MET A 297 -5.67 -0.26 8.47
CA MET A 297 -6.91 -0.05 7.72
C MET A 297 -8.05 -0.91 8.26
N MET A 298 -7.82 -2.20 8.53
CA MET A 298 -8.81 -3.09 9.14
C MET A 298 -9.23 -2.60 10.54
N THR A 299 -8.29 -2.05 11.31
CA THR A 299 -8.59 -1.44 12.63
C THR A 299 -9.51 -0.23 12.47
N VAL A 300 -9.21 0.67 11.56
CA VAL A 300 -10.03 1.88 11.32
C VAL A 300 -11.45 1.52 10.87
N VAL A 301 -11.59 0.61 9.91
CA VAL A 301 -12.94 0.20 9.48
C VAL A 301 -13.66 -0.63 10.55
N GLY A 302 -12.91 -1.36 11.37
CA GLY A 302 -13.44 -2.03 12.58
C GLY A 302 -14.00 -1.02 13.58
N LEU A 303 -13.33 0.12 13.79
CA LEU A 303 -13.85 1.21 14.62
C LEU A 303 -15.16 1.79 14.05
N VAL A 304 -15.24 1.98 12.73
CA VAL A 304 -16.49 2.43 12.06
C VAL A 304 -17.61 1.40 12.26
N LEU A 305 -17.28 0.10 12.18
CA LEU A 305 -18.25 -0.96 12.49
C LEU A 305 -18.71 -0.89 13.95
N LEU A 306 -17.81 -0.68 14.91
CA LEU A 306 -18.16 -0.51 16.31
C LEU A 306 -19.10 0.68 16.53
N ILE A 307 -18.89 1.80 15.86
CA ILE A 307 -19.79 2.96 15.87
C ILE A 307 -21.16 2.56 15.32
N ALA A 308 -21.22 1.90 14.15
CA ALA A 308 -22.46 1.42 13.56
C ALA A 308 -23.21 0.47 14.50
N CYS A 309 -22.47 -0.39 15.19
CA CYS A 309 -23.01 -1.33 16.19
C CYS A 309 -23.53 -0.63 17.44
N ALA A 310 -22.83 0.39 17.93
CA ALA A 310 -23.29 1.19 19.07
C ALA A 310 -24.60 1.92 18.72
N ASN A 311 -24.72 2.43 17.50
CA ASN A 311 -25.98 2.99 16.99
C ASN A 311 -27.11 1.96 16.95
N LEU A 312 -26.83 0.76 16.44
CA LEU A 312 -27.80 -0.34 16.46
C LEU A 312 -28.22 -0.67 17.90
N ALA A 313 -27.26 -0.79 18.83
CA ALA A 313 -27.55 -1.05 20.24
C ALA A 313 -28.42 0.04 20.85
N ASN A 314 -28.15 1.31 20.60
CA ASN A 314 -28.94 2.45 21.03
C ASN A 314 -30.40 2.37 20.52
N LEU A 315 -30.56 2.04 19.22
CA LEU A 315 -31.85 1.87 18.57
C LEU A 315 -32.64 0.66 19.15
N LEU A 316 -31.96 -0.46 19.38
CA LEU A 316 -32.54 -1.67 19.97
C LEU A 316 -32.95 -1.44 21.42
N LEU A 317 -32.14 -0.76 22.23
CA LEU A 317 -32.47 -0.39 23.60
C LEU A 317 -33.68 0.56 23.66
N ALA A 318 -33.81 1.50 22.71
CA ALA A 318 -34.99 2.36 22.60
C ALA A 318 -36.24 1.56 22.28
N ARG A 319 -36.14 0.56 21.41
CA ARG A 319 -37.24 -0.32 21.02
C ARG A 319 -37.65 -1.30 22.14
N ALA A 320 -36.65 -1.89 22.81
CA ALA A 320 -36.88 -2.79 23.94
C ALA A 320 -37.72 -2.14 25.05
N ALA A 321 -37.44 -0.86 25.36
CA ALA A 321 -38.17 -0.09 26.33
C ALA A 321 -39.65 0.12 25.98
N ARG A 322 -39.99 0.27 24.70
CA ARG A 322 -41.41 0.37 24.25
C ARG A 322 -42.13 -0.97 24.28
N ARG A 323 -41.41 -2.10 24.23
CA ARG A 323 -41.92 -3.46 24.23
C ARG A 323 -41.91 -4.11 25.63
N GLU A 324 -41.48 -3.40 26.66
CA GLU A 324 -41.33 -3.93 28.01
C GLU A 324 -42.65 -4.50 28.59
N ARG A 325 -43.77 -3.80 28.32
CA ARG A 325 -45.13 -4.28 28.68
C ARG A 325 -45.53 -5.54 27.91
N GLU A 326 -45.24 -5.61 26.62
CA GLU A 326 -45.51 -6.79 25.77
C GLU A 326 -44.73 -8.02 26.24
N MET A 327 -43.42 -7.83 26.56
CA MET A 327 -42.56 -8.91 27.06
C MET A 327 -42.98 -9.37 28.49
N GLY A 328 -43.38 -8.44 29.35
CA GLY A 328 -43.92 -8.75 30.67
C GLY A 328 -45.20 -9.57 30.59
N LEU A 329 -46.13 -9.22 29.69
CA LEU A 329 -47.36 -9.99 29.42
C LEU A 329 -47.04 -11.40 28.90
N ARG A 330 -46.07 -11.55 28.01
CA ARG A 330 -45.64 -12.88 27.50
C ARG A 330 -44.98 -13.73 28.58
N ALA A 331 -44.18 -13.12 29.43
CA ALA A 331 -43.57 -13.81 30.57
C ALA A 331 -44.64 -14.25 31.59
N ALA A 332 -45.65 -13.39 31.84
CA ALA A 332 -46.80 -13.73 32.72
C ALA A 332 -47.66 -14.86 32.14
N LEU A 333 -47.76 -14.98 30.80
CA LEU A 333 -48.44 -16.07 30.10
C LEU A 333 -47.61 -17.34 29.97
N GLY A 334 -46.42 -17.41 30.63
CA GLY A 334 -45.57 -18.61 30.70
C GLY A 334 -44.48 -18.74 29.65
N ALA A 335 -44.14 -17.69 28.91
CA ALA A 335 -43.00 -17.73 27.99
C ALA A 335 -41.69 -17.84 28.79
N SER A 336 -40.88 -18.88 28.50
CA SER A 336 -39.57 -19.07 29.15
C SER A 336 -38.56 -18.02 28.71
N ARG A 337 -37.64 -17.61 29.62
CA ARG A 337 -36.58 -16.65 29.35
C ARG A 337 -35.71 -16.99 28.10
N PRO A 338 -35.26 -18.25 27.92
CA PRO A 338 -34.48 -18.61 26.72
C PRO A 338 -35.24 -18.40 25.41
N ARG A 339 -36.59 -18.57 25.42
CA ARG A 339 -37.43 -18.36 24.24
C ARG A 339 -37.49 -16.87 23.87
N LEU A 340 -37.61 -15.99 24.86
CA LEU A 340 -37.64 -14.54 24.64
C LEU A 340 -36.26 -14.05 24.13
N ILE A 341 -35.17 -14.53 24.74
CA ILE A 341 -33.80 -14.22 24.29
C ILE A 341 -33.59 -14.69 22.85
N ARG A 342 -33.92 -15.94 22.53
CA ARG A 342 -33.77 -16.50 21.18
C ARG A 342 -34.55 -15.67 20.15
N GLN A 343 -35.78 -15.29 20.44
CA GLN A 343 -36.60 -14.49 19.54
C GLN A 343 -35.95 -13.12 19.26
N MET A 344 -35.47 -12.41 20.30
CA MET A 344 -34.81 -11.11 20.12
C MET A 344 -33.49 -11.24 19.36
N LEU A 345 -32.67 -12.28 19.63
CA LEU A 345 -31.45 -12.55 18.92
C LEU A 345 -31.74 -12.86 17.45
N THR A 346 -32.80 -13.61 17.14
CA THR A 346 -33.21 -13.88 15.76
C THR A 346 -33.55 -12.60 15.00
N GLU A 347 -34.29 -11.64 15.67
CA GLU A 347 -34.56 -10.31 15.07
C GLU A 347 -33.26 -9.55 14.78
N CYS A 348 -32.28 -9.57 15.71
CA CYS A 348 -30.99 -8.89 15.54
C CYS A 348 -30.10 -9.53 14.44
N ILE A 349 -30.06 -10.86 14.36
CA ILE A 349 -29.33 -11.60 13.34
C ILE A 349 -29.94 -11.33 11.95
N LEU A 350 -31.28 -11.31 11.84
CA LEU A 350 -31.95 -10.97 10.58
C LEU A 350 -31.58 -9.55 10.11
N LEU A 351 -31.62 -8.56 11.02
CA LEU A 351 -31.16 -7.19 10.71
C LEU A 351 -29.72 -7.16 10.25
N ALA A 352 -28.83 -7.91 10.92
CA ALA A 352 -27.43 -7.97 10.60
C ALA A 352 -27.17 -8.68 9.26
N LEU A 353 -27.93 -9.71 8.91
CA LEU A 353 -27.85 -10.38 7.62
C LEU A 353 -28.35 -9.47 6.47
N PHE A 354 -29.45 -8.73 6.69
CA PHE A 354 -29.90 -7.73 5.71
C PHE A 354 -28.87 -6.60 5.58
N GLY A 355 -28.29 -6.15 6.70
CA GLY A 355 -27.17 -5.20 6.71
C GLY A 355 -25.95 -5.74 5.98
N GLY A 356 -25.59 -7.02 6.17
CA GLY A 356 -24.50 -7.69 5.46
C GLY A 356 -24.74 -7.81 3.96
N ALA A 357 -25.95 -8.19 3.54
CA ALA A 357 -26.31 -8.25 2.12
C ALA A 357 -26.25 -6.86 1.44
N ALA A 358 -26.78 -5.83 2.10
CA ALA A 358 -26.66 -4.45 1.63
C ALA A 358 -25.21 -3.95 1.69
N GLY A 359 -24.43 -4.36 2.72
CA GLY A 359 -23.00 -4.09 2.85
C GLY A 359 -22.18 -4.71 1.73
N LEU A 360 -22.53 -5.93 1.28
CA LEU A 360 -21.89 -6.56 0.13
C LEU A 360 -22.13 -5.77 -1.16
N ALA A 361 -23.33 -5.21 -1.33
CA ALA A 361 -23.62 -4.31 -2.47
C ALA A 361 -22.78 -3.02 -2.40
N ILE A 362 -22.61 -2.44 -1.19
CA ILE A 362 -21.72 -1.29 -0.96
C ILE A 362 -20.27 -1.67 -1.27
N ALA A 363 -19.81 -2.84 -0.82
CA ALA A 363 -18.47 -3.33 -1.08
C ALA A 363 -18.21 -3.55 -2.59
N TYR A 364 -19.23 -3.99 -3.34
CA TYR A 364 -19.13 -4.11 -4.80
C TYR A 364 -18.86 -2.76 -5.47
N VAL A 365 -19.55 -1.71 -5.07
CA VAL A 365 -19.31 -0.33 -5.55
C VAL A 365 -17.96 0.18 -5.01
N GLY A 366 -17.67 -0.03 -3.74
CA GLY A 366 -16.41 0.36 -3.09
C GLY A 366 -15.18 -0.21 -3.79
N ARG A 367 -15.25 -1.47 -4.21
CA ARG A 367 -14.21 -2.10 -5.03
C ARG A 367 -13.96 -1.35 -6.33
N ALA A 368 -15.03 -0.95 -7.05
CA ALA A 368 -14.90 -0.21 -8.30
C ALA A 368 -14.27 1.18 -8.07
N VAL A 369 -14.65 1.85 -6.97
CA VAL A 369 -14.08 3.12 -6.57
C VAL A 369 -12.59 2.97 -6.24
N LEU A 370 -12.21 2.00 -5.40
CA LEU A 370 -10.79 1.72 -5.08
C LEU A 370 -9.98 1.41 -6.34
N TRP A 371 -10.58 0.66 -7.27
CA TRP A 371 -9.94 0.36 -8.54
C TRP A 371 -9.71 1.60 -9.41
N ALA A 372 -10.62 2.56 -9.41
CA ALA A 372 -10.45 3.83 -10.13
C ALA A 372 -9.30 4.69 -9.55
N PHE A 373 -9.01 4.55 -8.25
CA PHE A 373 -7.92 5.25 -7.56
C PHE A 373 -6.64 4.41 -7.42
N ARG A 374 -6.52 3.27 -8.14
CA ARG A 374 -5.29 2.45 -8.08
C ARG A 374 -4.06 3.23 -8.54
N PRO A 375 -2.84 2.85 -8.08
CA PRO A 375 -1.62 3.47 -8.59
C PRO A 375 -1.47 3.23 -10.09
N PRO A 376 -0.94 4.20 -10.85
CA PRO A 376 -0.80 4.09 -12.31
C PRO A 376 0.04 2.89 -12.79
N PHE A 377 0.97 2.42 -11.96
CA PHE A 377 1.82 1.27 -12.27
C PHE A 377 1.10 -0.09 -12.11
N ILE A 378 -0.08 -0.13 -11.48
CA ILE A 378 -0.90 -1.34 -11.37
C ILE A 378 -1.87 -1.39 -12.57
N GLN A 379 -1.72 -2.41 -13.42
CA GLN A 379 -2.58 -2.63 -14.57
C GLN A 379 -3.83 -3.45 -14.20
N GLN A 380 -4.79 -3.48 -15.12
CA GLN A 380 -6.13 -4.05 -14.88
C GLN A 380 -6.14 -5.53 -14.47
N ASN A 381 -5.10 -6.27 -14.78
CA ASN A 381 -5.01 -7.70 -14.50
C ASN A 381 -4.01 -8.05 -13.39
N ASP A 382 -3.37 -7.06 -12.76
CA ASP A 382 -2.32 -7.34 -11.79
C ASP A 382 -2.88 -7.82 -10.45
N ILE A 383 -3.99 -7.25 -9.99
CA ILE A 383 -4.65 -7.61 -8.72
C ILE A 383 -6.09 -8.06 -9.00
N ASP A 384 -6.46 -9.22 -8.46
CA ASP A 384 -7.84 -9.72 -8.54
C ASP A 384 -8.63 -9.31 -7.29
N LEU A 385 -9.51 -8.32 -7.44
CA LEU A 385 -10.42 -7.86 -6.40
C LEU A 385 -11.79 -8.57 -6.48
N SER A 386 -11.87 -9.77 -7.00
CA SER A 386 -13.12 -10.53 -7.06
C SER A 386 -13.59 -10.96 -5.65
N PHE A 387 -14.90 -11.13 -5.50
CA PHE A 387 -15.45 -11.66 -4.27
C PHE A 387 -15.33 -13.19 -4.27
N ASP A 388 -14.32 -13.67 -3.62
CA ASP A 388 -14.09 -15.09 -3.40
C ASP A 388 -14.87 -15.61 -2.17
N LEU A 389 -14.79 -16.91 -1.91
CA LEU A 389 -15.44 -17.54 -0.77
C LEU A 389 -14.95 -16.97 0.58
N ARG A 390 -13.69 -16.52 0.67
CA ARG A 390 -13.13 -15.93 1.91
C ARG A 390 -13.81 -14.60 2.24
N VAL A 391 -14.00 -13.73 1.22
CA VAL A 391 -14.70 -12.46 1.38
C VAL A 391 -16.16 -12.68 1.79
N LEU A 392 -16.83 -13.67 1.17
CA LEU A 392 -18.21 -14.00 1.52
C LEU A 392 -18.33 -14.55 2.95
N LEU A 393 -17.44 -15.45 3.35
CA LEU A 393 -17.39 -16.01 4.71
C LEU A 393 -17.04 -14.94 5.76
N PHE A 394 -16.10 -14.04 5.43
CA PHE A 394 -15.79 -12.90 6.30
C PHE A 394 -17.01 -12.02 6.51
N THR A 395 -17.69 -11.62 5.43
CA THR A 395 -18.89 -10.77 5.51
C THR A 395 -20.01 -11.44 6.31
N LEU A 396 -20.25 -12.73 6.08
CA LEU A 396 -21.21 -13.51 6.84
C LEU A 396 -20.82 -13.60 8.33
N GLY A 397 -19.55 -13.90 8.62
CA GLY A 397 -19.01 -13.97 9.97
C GLY A 397 -19.16 -12.66 10.73
N VAL A 398 -18.77 -11.54 10.10
CA VAL A 398 -18.92 -10.19 10.69
C VAL A 398 -20.39 -9.86 10.92
N SER A 399 -21.28 -10.20 9.98
CA SER A 399 -22.73 -9.97 10.14
C SER A 399 -23.31 -10.75 11.32
N ILE A 400 -23.01 -12.05 11.43
CA ILE A 400 -23.48 -12.88 12.54
C ILE A 400 -22.89 -12.40 13.87
N PHE A 401 -21.59 -12.15 13.93
CA PHE A 401 -20.90 -11.66 15.12
C PHE A 401 -21.50 -10.35 15.62
N THR A 402 -21.73 -9.40 14.73
CA THR A 402 -22.38 -8.11 15.04
C THR A 402 -23.79 -8.29 15.58
N GLY A 403 -24.59 -9.12 14.91
CA GLY A 403 -25.97 -9.43 15.35
C GLY A 403 -26.02 -10.07 16.74
N LEU A 404 -25.10 -10.98 17.03
CA LEU A 404 -24.99 -11.62 18.35
C LEU A 404 -24.49 -10.65 19.42
N LEU A 405 -23.35 -9.98 19.18
CA LEU A 405 -22.68 -9.14 20.17
C LEU A 405 -23.62 -8.02 20.68
N PHE A 406 -24.27 -7.33 19.76
CA PHE A 406 -25.13 -6.19 20.10
C PHE A 406 -26.61 -6.56 20.33
N GLY A 407 -27.03 -7.75 19.94
CA GLY A 407 -28.32 -8.33 20.27
C GLY A 407 -28.39 -8.93 21.67
N LEU A 408 -27.27 -9.44 22.21
CA LEU A 408 -27.24 -10.11 23.52
C LEU A 408 -27.60 -9.16 24.68
N ALA A 409 -27.03 -7.99 24.78
CA ALA A 409 -27.23 -7.06 25.88
C ALA A 409 -28.72 -6.61 26.01
N PRO A 410 -29.41 -6.17 24.93
CA PRO A 410 -30.86 -5.89 24.97
C PRO A 410 -31.69 -7.14 25.26
N ALA A 411 -31.31 -8.32 24.71
CA ALA A 411 -32.07 -9.56 24.91
C ALA A 411 -32.01 -10.04 26.35
N PHE A 412 -30.85 -10.02 27.00
CA PHE A 412 -30.71 -10.38 28.41
C PHE A 412 -31.51 -9.43 29.31
N ARG A 413 -31.43 -8.12 29.06
CA ARG A 413 -32.18 -7.13 29.88
C ARG A 413 -33.69 -7.23 29.71
N ALA A 414 -34.18 -7.46 28.50
CA ALA A 414 -35.61 -7.59 28.23
C ALA A 414 -36.21 -8.93 28.78
N SER A 415 -35.34 -9.92 29.07
CA SER A 415 -35.77 -11.22 29.60
C SER A 415 -35.89 -11.27 31.13
N ILE A 416 -35.54 -10.19 31.85
CA ILE A 416 -35.68 -10.08 33.33
C ILE A 416 -36.74 -8.98 33.62
N PRO A 417 -38.01 -9.23 33.36
CA PRO A 417 -39.06 -8.29 33.79
C PRO A 417 -39.22 -8.41 35.31
N ASP A 418 -39.04 -7.30 36.01
CA ASP A 418 -39.47 -7.22 37.41
C ASP A 418 -41.00 -7.03 37.42
N LEU A 419 -41.72 -8.17 37.56
CA LEU A 419 -43.17 -8.22 37.58
C LEU A 419 -43.75 -7.36 38.68
N ALA A 420 -43.07 -7.19 39.82
CA ALA A 420 -43.49 -6.37 40.92
C ALA A 420 -43.42 -4.86 40.59
N GLU A 421 -42.44 -4.48 39.81
CA GLU A 421 -42.19 -3.09 39.38
C GLU A 421 -43.06 -2.68 38.18
N THR A 422 -43.32 -3.63 37.23
CA THR A 422 -44.21 -3.40 36.08
C THR A 422 -45.66 -3.23 36.50
N LEU A 423 -46.09 -3.84 37.59
CA LEU A 423 -47.45 -3.71 38.18
C LEU A 423 -47.57 -2.51 39.13
N LYS A 424 -46.47 -2.02 39.72
CA LYS A 424 -46.41 -0.86 40.63
C LYS A 424 -46.26 0.49 39.93
N LEU A 425 -46.09 0.58 38.60
CA LEU A 425 -45.90 1.80 37.82
C LEU A 425 -47.15 2.69 37.70
N GLY A 426 -48.12 2.51 38.59
CA GLY A 426 -49.19 3.51 38.84
C GLY A 426 -48.84 4.57 39.88
N GLY A 427 -47.70 4.53 40.54
CA GLY A 427 -47.40 5.42 41.64
C GLY A 427 -45.90 5.72 41.82
N ARG A 428 -45.56 7.01 41.67
CA ARG A 428 -44.37 7.73 42.15
C ARG A 428 -42.99 7.38 41.59
N GLY A 429 -42.39 8.37 40.93
CA GLY A 429 -41.06 8.42 40.34
C GLY A 429 -39.94 7.92 41.26
N GLY A 430 -39.35 6.78 40.92
CA GLY A 430 -38.20 6.20 41.59
C GLY A 430 -37.14 5.79 40.57
N SER A 431 -35.98 6.27 40.79
CA SER A 431 -34.57 6.03 40.34
C SER A 431 -34.15 4.94 39.32
N VAL A 432 -35.03 4.19 38.67
CA VAL A 432 -34.71 3.07 37.76
C VAL A 432 -34.12 3.53 36.37
N GLY A 433 -34.28 4.81 36.04
CA GLY A 433 -33.77 5.37 34.79
C GLY A 433 -32.23 5.62 34.73
N TRP A 434 -31.55 5.59 35.90
CA TRP A 434 -30.18 6.12 36.00
C TRP A 434 -29.13 5.22 35.36
N GLY A 435 -29.21 3.92 35.51
CA GLY A 435 -28.25 2.96 34.89
C GLY A 435 -28.42 2.81 33.38
N ARG A 436 -29.63 3.00 32.87
CA ARG A 436 -30.01 2.83 31.46
C ARG A 436 -29.56 4.03 30.61
N ASN A 437 -29.67 5.24 31.17
CA ASN A 437 -29.18 6.46 30.50
C ASN A 437 -27.65 6.54 30.47
N ARG A 438 -26.97 5.97 31.48
CA ARG A 438 -25.49 5.92 31.52
C ARG A 438 -24.89 5.06 30.41
N LEU A 439 -25.44 3.86 30.13
CA LEU A 439 -24.92 2.99 29.07
C LEU A 439 -25.04 3.63 27.68
N ARG A 440 -26.20 4.25 27.40
CA ARG A 440 -26.42 4.98 26.14
C ARG A 440 -25.48 6.19 26.01
N GLY A 441 -25.32 6.93 27.11
CA GLY A 441 -24.36 8.05 27.16
C GLY A 441 -22.92 7.57 26.90
N LEU A 442 -22.53 6.42 27.48
CA LEU A 442 -21.20 5.83 27.25
C LEU A 442 -20.98 5.46 25.77
N LEU A 443 -21.99 4.84 25.15
CA LEU A 443 -21.92 4.50 23.72
C LEU A 443 -21.75 5.76 22.85
N VAL A 444 -22.50 6.83 23.09
CA VAL A 444 -22.34 8.10 22.37
C VAL A 444 -20.98 8.73 22.61
N VAL A 445 -20.49 8.71 23.86
CA VAL A 445 -19.14 9.21 24.20
C VAL A 445 -18.08 8.44 23.43
N SER A 446 -18.18 7.11 23.37
CA SER A 446 -17.24 6.28 22.61
C SER A 446 -17.34 6.54 21.10
N GLU A 447 -18.54 6.71 20.54
CA GLU A 447 -18.73 7.05 19.12
C GLU A 447 -18.04 8.37 18.73
N ILE A 448 -18.22 9.40 19.55
CA ILE A 448 -17.59 10.71 19.33
C ILE A 448 -16.07 10.62 19.47
N ALA A 449 -15.58 9.88 20.48
CA ALA A 449 -14.15 9.69 20.69
C ALA A 449 -13.49 8.95 19.52
N LEU A 450 -14.12 7.88 19.02
CA LEU A 450 -13.63 7.11 17.86
C LEU A 450 -13.69 7.94 16.56
N SER A 451 -14.76 8.73 16.37
CA SER A 451 -14.88 9.64 15.22
C SER A 451 -13.82 10.73 15.25
N LEU A 452 -13.52 11.29 16.43
CA LEU A 452 -12.44 12.26 16.60
C LEU A 452 -11.08 11.66 16.22
N LEU A 453 -10.78 10.47 16.72
CA LEU A 453 -9.53 9.76 16.40
C LEU A 453 -9.37 9.59 14.88
N ALA A 454 -10.39 9.06 14.21
CA ALA A 454 -10.33 8.83 12.75
C ALA A 454 -10.14 10.15 11.97
N LEU A 455 -10.87 11.20 12.34
CA LEU A 455 -10.77 12.52 11.67
C LEU A 455 -9.45 13.24 11.96
N VAL A 456 -8.88 13.11 13.18
CA VAL A 456 -7.57 13.67 13.51
C VAL A 456 -6.48 12.97 12.70
N CYS A 457 -6.50 11.63 12.63
CA CYS A 457 -5.58 10.90 11.77
C CYS A 457 -5.68 11.36 10.31
N ALA A 458 -6.90 11.47 9.77
CA ALA A 458 -7.11 11.99 8.41
C ALA A 458 -6.54 13.41 8.22
N GLY A 459 -6.81 14.31 9.18
CA GLY A 459 -6.32 15.69 9.15
C GLY A 459 -4.80 15.80 9.17
N LEU A 460 -4.13 14.99 10.01
CA LEU A 460 -2.68 14.91 10.07
C LEU A 460 -2.08 14.38 8.76
N PHE A 461 -2.65 13.32 8.18
CA PHE A 461 -2.20 12.80 6.89
C PHE A 461 -2.38 13.80 5.74
N ILE A 462 -3.56 14.44 5.63
CA ILE A 462 -3.82 15.46 4.60
C ILE A 462 -2.82 16.63 4.72
N ARG A 463 -2.51 17.04 5.93
CA ARG A 463 -1.54 18.12 6.16
C ARG A 463 -0.12 17.70 5.84
N SER A 464 0.30 16.52 6.32
CA SER A 464 1.59 15.91 6.00
C SER A 464 1.82 15.84 4.50
N MET A 465 0.79 15.47 3.76
CA MET A 465 0.81 15.40 2.32
C MET A 465 0.98 16.76 1.64
N ARG A 466 0.23 17.78 2.10
CA ARG A 466 0.39 19.15 1.58
C ARG A 466 1.78 19.69 1.81
N ASP A 467 2.39 19.36 2.95
CA ASP A 467 3.74 19.81 3.29
C ASP A 467 4.78 19.03 2.46
N ALA A 468 4.58 17.74 2.22
CA ALA A 468 5.40 16.94 1.31
C ALA A 468 5.37 17.48 -0.14
N GLN A 469 4.19 17.84 -0.66
CA GLN A 469 4.05 18.42 -2.01
C GLN A 469 4.72 19.80 -2.17
N LYS A 470 4.95 20.52 -1.07
CA LYS A 470 5.60 21.84 -1.07
C LYS A 470 7.12 21.75 -0.84
N MET A 471 7.63 20.57 -0.54
CA MET A 471 9.05 20.39 -0.29
C MET A 471 9.86 20.71 -1.55
N ASP A 472 10.95 21.44 -1.37
CA ASP A 472 11.91 21.69 -2.43
C ASP A 472 12.71 20.40 -2.72
N PRO A 473 12.56 19.77 -3.90
CA PRO A 473 13.27 18.54 -4.22
C PRO A 473 14.76 18.77 -4.50
N GLY A 474 15.26 20.01 -4.47
CA GLY A 474 16.64 20.35 -4.73
C GLY A 474 16.95 20.56 -6.22
N PHE A 475 15.93 20.47 -7.08
CA PHE A 475 16.00 20.75 -8.53
C PHE A 475 14.71 21.41 -9.03
N GLU A 476 14.74 21.98 -10.25
CA GLU A 476 13.52 22.59 -10.85
C GLU A 476 12.57 21.50 -11.36
N SER A 477 11.51 21.24 -10.60
CA SER A 477 10.53 20.19 -10.92
C SER A 477 9.44 20.64 -11.89
N LYS A 478 9.23 21.96 -12.03
CA LYS A 478 8.19 22.52 -12.91
C LYS A 478 8.60 22.42 -14.38
N ASN A 479 7.64 22.06 -15.23
CA ASN A 479 7.87 21.96 -16.68
C ASN A 479 9.03 21.04 -17.06
N LEU A 480 9.29 20.00 -16.26
CA LEU A 480 10.30 18.99 -16.51
C LEU A 480 9.60 17.66 -16.78
N PHE A 481 9.99 17.00 -17.88
CA PHE A 481 9.58 15.63 -18.19
C PHE A 481 10.78 14.79 -18.57
N MET A 482 10.56 13.51 -18.54
CA MET A 482 11.57 12.53 -18.93
C MET A 482 11.02 11.47 -19.87
N LEU A 483 11.91 10.83 -20.61
CA LEU A 483 11.67 9.57 -21.32
C LEU A 483 12.88 8.67 -21.10
N ALA A 484 12.62 7.40 -20.87
CA ALA A 484 13.66 6.40 -20.66
C ALA A 484 13.82 5.53 -21.93
N PHE A 485 15.03 5.02 -22.13
CA PHE A 485 15.36 4.07 -23.19
C PHE A 485 16.59 3.25 -22.82
N ASP A 486 16.78 2.11 -23.48
CA ASP A 486 17.95 1.25 -23.28
C ASP A 486 18.59 0.91 -24.63
N LEU A 487 19.75 1.52 -24.90
CA LEU A 487 20.55 1.26 -26.10
C LEU A 487 21.26 -0.10 -26.03
N GLY A 488 21.54 -0.56 -24.81
CA GLY A 488 22.16 -1.86 -24.58
C GLY A 488 21.26 -3.02 -25.07
N ALA A 489 19.93 -2.86 -24.96
CA ALA A 489 18.95 -3.80 -25.51
C ALA A 489 19.04 -3.95 -27.05
N LEU A 490 19.60 -2.96 -27.73
CA LEU A 490 19.88 -2.97 -29.16
C LEU A 490 21.35 -3.27 -29.49
N HIS A 491 22.11 -3.75 -28.48
CA HIS A 491 23.54 -4.10 -28.62
C HIS A 491 24.45 -2.97 -29.09
N TYR A 492 24.15 -1.73 -28.68
CA TYR A 492 25.03 -0.61 -28.91
C TYR A 492 26.32 -0.79 -28.11
N ASP A 493 27.46 -0.48 -28.73
CA ASP A 493 28.75 -0.31 -28.03
C ASP A 493 28.84 1.10 -27.42
N GLU A 494 29.82 1.32 -26.55
CA GLU A 494 30.03 2.61 -25.90
C GLU A 494 30.16 3.78 -26.88
N GLY A 495 30.90 3.62 -28.00
CA GLY A 495 31.13 4.69 -28.96
C GLY A 495 29.86 5.11 -29.69
N ARG A 496 29.09 4.12 -30.17
CA ARG A 496 27.79 4.37 -30.79
C ARG A 496 26.80 4.95 -29.79
N GLY A 497 26.81 4.45 -28.54
CA GLY A 497 26.00 4.96 -27.45
C GLY A 497 26.27 6.44 -27.17
N GLN A 498 27.55 6.84 -27.01
CA GLN A 498 27.92 8.25 -26.80
C GLN A 498 27.45 9.15 -27.95
N GLN A 499 27.64 8.69 -29.20
CA GLN A 499 27.16 9.45 -30.36
C GLN A 499 25.66 9.60 -30.38
N PHE A 500 24.91 8.53 -30.05
CA PHE A 500 23.45 8.57 -29.95
C PHE A 500 23.00 9.56 -28.88
N LEU A 501 23.55 9.47 -27.63
CA LEU A 501 23.20 10.35 -26.52
C LEU A 501 23.42 11.83 -26.87
N ARG A 502 24.56 12.15 -27.50
CA ARG A 502 24.85 13.51 -27.98
C ARG A 502 23.79 13.96 -29.00
N SER A 503 23.53 13.15 -30.04
CA SER A 503 22.50 13.47 -31.03
C SER A 503 21.09 13.60 -30.45
N ALA A 504 20.76 12.78 -29.48
CA ALA A 504 19.48 12.85 -28.78
C ALA A 504 19.30 14.17 -28.01
N ILE A 505 20.34 14.62 -27.29
CA ILE A 505 20.34 15.92 -26.60
C ILE A 505 20.23 17.06 -27.62
N GLU A 506 20.98 17.03 -28.70
CA GLU A 506 20.95 18.08 -29.76
C GLU A 506 19.56 18.18 -30.39
N ARG A 507 18.96 17.04 -30.76
CA ARG A 507 17.63 17.00 -31.37
C ARG A 507 16.53 17.40 -30.37
N ALA A 508 16.65 17.02 -29.13
CA ALA A 508 15.73 17.44 -28.09
C ALA A 508 15.79 18.96 -27.91
N ASN A 509 16.99 19.55 -27.83
CA ASN A 509 17.19 21.00 -27.69
C ASN A 509 16.70 21.79 -28.92
N ALA A 510 16.77 21.21 -30.12
CA ALA A 510 16.27 21.82 -31.35
C ALA A 510 14.73 21.78 -31.46
N THR A 511 14.04 21.05 -30.59
CA THR A 511 12.57 20.93 -30.63
C THR A 511 11.92 22.20 -30.07
N PRO A 512 11.00 22.87 -30.81
CA PRO A 512 10.32 24.06 -30.33
C PRO A 512 9.62 23.84 -28.97
N GLY A 513 9.86 24.77 -28.04
CA GLY A 513 9.32 24.70 -26.69
C GLY A 513 10.22 24.00 -25.68
N VAL A 514 11.32 23.38 -26.10
CA VAL A 514 12.37 22.89 -25.21
C VAL A 514 13.29 24.05 -24.83
N LYS A 515 13.62 24.12 -23.55
CA LYS A 515 14.52 25.10 -22.96
C LYS A 515 15.93 24.51 -22.78
N ALA A 516 16.01 23.29 -22.28
CA ALA A 516 17.23 22.53 -22.10
C ALA A 516 16.90 21.05 -22.02
N ALA A 517 17.82 20.20 -22.52
CA ALA A 517 17.74 18.76 -22.40
C ALA A 517 19.08 18.21 -21.92
N ALA A 518 19.02 17.18 -21.07
CA ALA A 518 20.17 16.49 -20.55
C ALA A 518 19.87 14.99 -20.47
N VAL A 519 20.92 14.19 -20.39
CA VAL A 519 20.82 12.73 -20.20
C VAL A 519 21.35 12.39 -18.81
N ALA A 520 20.71 11.42 -18.18
CA ALA A 520 21.16 10.80 -16.94
C ALA A 520 20.90 9.29 -16.96
N SER A 521 21.66 8.51 -16.20
CA SER A 521 21.41 7.07 -16.05
C SER A 521 20.15 6.81 -15.24
N ASN A 522 19.83 7.71 -14.33
CA ASN A 522 18.64 7.63 -13.48
C ASN A 522 17.77 8.88 -13.65
N PHE A 523 16.61 8.86 -12.99
CA PHE A 523 15.76 10.04 -12.92
C PHE A 523 15.49 10.39 -11.46
N PRO A 524 15.29 11.67 -11.13
CA PRO A 524 14.95 12.07 -9.78
C PRO A 524 13.69 11.34 -9.28
N LEU A 525 13.69 10.87 -8.03
CA LEU A 525 12.61 10.08 -7.41
C LEU A 525 12.43 8.66 -7.98
N GLY A 526 13.30 8.22 -8.89
CA GLY A 526 13.23 6.88 -9.49
C GLY A 526 14.10 5.84 -8.81
N GLY A 527 14.86 6.25 -7.81
CA GLY A 527 15.96 5.47 -7.29
C GLY A 527 17.12 5.39 -8.29
N GLY A 528 18.10 4.58 -7.99
CA GLY A 528 19.26 4.45 -8.89
C GLY A 528 20.14 3.29 -8.48
N PHE A 529 21.21 3.11 -9.23
CA PHE A 529 22.28 2.19 -8.85
C PHE A 529 23.06 2.75 -7.66
N ALA A 530 23.50 1.87 -6.79
CA ALA A 530 24.38 2.23 -5.69
C ALA A 530 25.63 1.36 -5.75
N ARG A 531 26.77 1.98 -5.52
CA ARG A 531 28.07 1.31 -5.42
C ARG A 531 28.73 1.62 -4.09
N THR A 532 29.49 0.66 -3.57
CA THR A 532 30.28 0.89 -2.36
C THR A 532 31.48 1.76 -2.69
N VAL A 533 31.66 2.86 -1.96
CA VAL A 533 32.72 3.84 -2.12
C VAL A 533 33.74 3.71 -1.00
N PHE A 534 35.03 3.82 -1.35
CA PHE A 534 36.17 3.85 -0.48
C PHE A 534 36.97 5.15 -0.72
N PRO A 535 37.17 6.02 0.29
CA PRO A 535 38.10 7.13 0.20
C PRO A 535 39.53 6.64 -0.09
N GLU A 536 40.33 7.46 -0.76
CA GLU A 536 41.76 7.15 -1.02
C GLU A 536 42.51 6.85 0.29
N GLY A 537 43.21 5.72 0.32
CA GLY A 537 43.93 5.23 1.52
C GLY A 537 43.11 4.38 2.49
N GLU A 538 41.80 4.25 2.23
CA GLU A 538 40.92 3.33 2.94
C GLU A 538 40.44 2.25 1.99
N ASP A 539 40.66 1.00 2.33
CA ASP A 539 40.17 -0.18 1.60
C ASP A 539 39.81 -1.30 2.59
N GLU A 540 39.45 -2.46 2.08
CA GLU A 540 39.14 -3.59 2.93
C GLU A 540 40.31 -4.09 3.79
N SER A 541 41.54 -3.87 3.35
CA SER A 541 42.75 -4.24 4.09
C SER A 541 42.95 -3.40 5.36
N THR A 542 42.40 -2.18 5.37
CA THR A 542 42.39 -1.27 6.53
C THR A 542 41.25 -1.56 7.51
N GLY A 543 40.36 -2.53 7.17
CA GLY A 543 39.17 -2.85 7.94
C GLY A 543 38.00 -1.89 7.69
N TYR A 544 38.13 -0.91 6.80
CA TYR A 544 37.04 -0.06 6.33
C TYR A 544 36.19 -0.83 5.32
N ARG A 545 34.86 -0.80 5.48
CA ARG A 545 33.95 -1.60 4.65
C ARG A 545 33.32 -0.82 3.52
N GLY A 546 33.72 0.40 3.35
CA GLY A 546 33.11 1.30 2.38
C GLY A 546 31.71 1.78 2.80
N THR A 547 31.19 2.66 2.00
CA THR A 547 29.84 3.20 2.16
C THR A 547 29.07 3.04 0.87
N LEU A 548 27.89 2.42 0.95
CA LEU A 548 26.97 2.37 -0.19
C LEU A 548 26.53 3.79 -0.56
N THR A 549 26.80 4.19 -1.79
CA THR A 549 26.58 5.55 -2.30
C THR A 549 25.80 5.46 -3.60
N GLN A 550 24.79 6.31 -3.74
CA GLN A 550 24.01 6.42 -4.97
C GLN A 550 24.90 6.92 -6.11
N LEU A 551 24.62 6.47 -7.33
CA LEU A 551 25.37 6.80 -8.54
C LEU A 551 24.41 7.28 -9.62
N ASP A 552 24.82 8.35 -10.33
CA ASP A 552 24.12 8.83 -11.51
C ASP A 552 25.13 9.29 -12.58
N ASP A 553 25.06 8.71 -13.78
CA ASP A 553 25.89 9.11 -14.90
C ASP A 553 25.17 10.21 -15.66
N VAL A 554 25.78 11.40 -15.75
CA VAL A 554 25.09 12.59 -16.27
C VAL A 554 25.83 13.24 -17.44
N SER A 555 25.09 13.82 -18.37
CA SER A 555 25.66 14.59 -19.47
C SER A 555 26.18 15.94 -19.01
N VAL A 556 27.12 16.51 -19.78
CA VAL A 556 27.48 17.92 -19.65
C VAL A 556 26.22 18.79 -19.83
N GLY A 557 26.00 19.74 -18.91
CA GLY A 557 24.81 20.58 -18.89
C GLY A 557 23.63 20.02 -18.06
N TYR A 558 23.76 18.83 -17.43
CA TYR A 558 22.72 18.24 -16.59
C TYR A 558 22.31 19.16 -15.43
N PHE A 559 23.29 19.70 -14.70
CA PHE A 559 23.05 20.60 -13.56
C PHE A 559 22.35 21.90 -13.98
N ASP A 560 22.67 22.42 -15.15
CA ASP A 560 22.02 23.60 -15.72
C ASP A 560 20.59 23.29 -16.17
N ALA A 561 20.36 22.14 -16.80
CA ALA A 561 19.06 21.71 -17.29
C ALA A 561 18.07 21.49 -16.12
N LEU A 562 18.52 20.89 -15.02
CA LEU A 562 17.71 20.65 -13.82
C LEU A 562 17.79 21.79 -12.80
N ARG A 563 18.63 22.79 -13.04
CA ARG A 563 18.92 23.89 -12.10
C ARG A 563 19.34 23.41 -10.71
N ILE A 564 20.19 22.39 -10.67
CA ILE A 564 20.82 21.94 -9.43
C ILE A 564 22.04 22.86 -9.16
N PRO A 565 22.04 23.64 -8.07
CA PRO A 565 23.12 24.56 -7.81
C PRO A 565 24.42 23.84 -7.48
N LEU A 566 25.53 24.29 -8.07
CA LEU A 566 26.86 23.90 -7.62
C LEU A 566 27.22 24.74 -6.38
N VAL A 567 27.59 24.06 -5.29
CA VAL A 567 27.98 24.71 -4.02
C VAL A 567 29.44 25.12 -4.04
N ARG A 568 30.31 24.24 -4.57
CA ARG A 568 31.76 24.47 -4.70
C ARG A 568 32.34 23.74 -5.90
N GLY A 569 33.50 24.20 -6.41
CA GLY A 569 34.23 23.55 -7.46
C GLY A 569 33.76 23.92 -8.85
N ARG A 570 33.80 22.98 -9.81
CA ARG A 570 33.40 23.16 -11.20
C ARG A 570 32.44 22.10 -11.68
N LEU A 571 31.67 22.42 -12.69
CA LEU A 571 30.83 21.45 -13.44
C LEU A 571 31.68 20.63 -14.40
N PHE A 572 31.08 19.55 -14.92
CA PHE A 572 31.66 18.76 -16.00
C PHE A 572 31.76 19.57 -17.30
N THR A 573 32.76 19.25 -18.08
CA THR A 573 33.02 19.85 -19.37
C THR A 573 33.31 18.77 -20.42
N ASP A 574 33.30 19.12 -21.71
CA ASP A 574 33.67 18.21 -22.78
C ASP A 574 35.16 17.77 -22.76
N ALA A 575 35.97 18.40 -21.90
CA ALA A 575 37.36 17.99 -21.67
C ALA A 575 37.46 16.77 -20.71
N ASP A 576 36.41 16.49 -19.93
CA ASP A 576 36.39 15.34 -19.03
C ASP A 576 36.05 14.05 -19.81
N ARG A 577 37.05 13.45 -20.46
CA ARG A 577 36.94 12.29 -21.36
C ARG A 577 37.57 11.05 -20.77
N LYS A 578 37.33 9.90 -21.39
CA LYS A 578 37.81 8.59 -20.93
C LYS A 578 39.33 8.50 -20.77
N ASP A 579 40.07 9.29 -21.56
CA ASP A 579 41.53 9.36 -21.58
C ASP A 579 42.12 10.39 -20.59
N THR A 580 41.30 11.11 -19.87
CA THR A 580 41.72 12.09 -18.86
C THR A 580 41.55 11.54 -17.42
N VAL A 581 41.95 12.31 -16.41
CA VAL A 581 41.74 11.96 -15.01
C VAL A 581 40.24 11.73 -14.78
N ARG A 582 39.89 10.60 -14.17
CA ARG A 582 38.50 10.32 -13.81
C ARG A 582 38.02 11.31 -12.76
N VAL A 583 36.89 11.98 -13.01
CA VAL A 583 36.35 13.01 -12.17
C VAL A 583 34.96 12.69 -11.71
N ALA A 584 34.58 13.22 -10.55
CA ALA A 584 33.25 13.10 -10.00
C ALA A 584 32.76 14.43 -9.42
N ILE A 585 31.45 14.67 -9.50
CA ILE A 585 30.75 15.66 -8.68
C ILE A 585 30.00 14.88 -7.60
N ILE A 586 30.05 15.35 -6.36
CA ILE A 586 29.36 14.71 -5.23
C ILE A 586 28.32 15.67 -4.64
N ASN A 587 27.34 15.12 -3.91
CA ASN A 587 26.41 15.99 -3.18
C ASN A 587 26.97 16.39 -1.80
N GLU A 588 26.33 17.40 -1.15
CA GLU A 588 26.71 17.88 0.19
C GLU A 588 26.66 16.75 1.24
N ALA A 589 25.71 15.81 1.12
CA ALA A 589 25.57 14.68 2.04
C ALA A 589 26.78 13.75 1.98
N MET A 590 27.29 13.46 0.77
CA MET A 590 28.51 12.67 0.60
C MET A 590 29.74 13.42 1.12
N ALA A 591 29.89 14.68 0.78
CA ALA A 591 31.01 15.50 1.27
C ALA A 591 31.07 15.52 2.81
N LYS A 592 29.91 15.72 3.46
CA LYS A 592 29.81 15.72 4.93
C LYS A 592 30.11 14.35 5.54
N LYS A 593 29.71 13.27 4.88
CA LYS A 593 29.88 11.90 5.39
C LYS A 593 31.31 11.41 5.31
N PHE A 594 31.97 11.65 4.18
CA PHE A 594 33.33 11.13 3.94
C PHE A 594 34.44 12.08 4.41
N TRP A 595 34.21 13.38 4.35
CA TRP A 595 35.22 14.38 4.73
C TRP A 595 34.61 15.44 5.68
N PRO A 596 34.18 15.04 6.91
CA PRO A 596 33.54 15.95 7.83
C PRO A 596 34.51 17.09 8.23
N ASN A 597 34.07 18.32 8.05
CA ASN A 597 34.83 19.54 8.33
C ASN A 597 36.17 19.68 7.55
N GLN A 598 36.29 19.01 6.41
CA GLN A 598 37.46 19.10 5.52
C GLN A 598 37.02 19.56 4.13
N GLU A 599 37.97 20.04 3.33
CA GLU A 599 37.76 20.32 1.90
C GLU A 599 37.65 18.99 1.14
N ALA A 600 36.52 18.76 0.47
CA ALA A 600 36.31 17.56 -0.34
C ALA A 600 36.80 17.72 -1.78
N ILE A 601 36.95 18.96 -2.30
CA ILE A 601 37.47 19.20 -3.64
C ILE A 601 38.92 18.73 -3.73
N GLY A 602 39.24 18.00 -4.78
CA GLY A 602 40.58 17.40 -5.01
C GLY A 602 40.81 16.10 -4.24
N ARG A 603 39.89 15.71 -3.33
CA ARG A 603 39.94 14.39 -2.65
C ARG A 603 39.58 13.30 -3.67
N ARG A 604 40.17 12.12 -3.43
CA ARG A 604 39.94 10.97 -4.29
C ARG A 604 39.29 9.81 -3.57
N PHE A 605 38.61 8.99 -4.33
CA PHE A 605 37.97 7.76 -3.88
C PHE A 605 37.93 6.75 -5.03
N HIS A 606 37.61 5.50 -4.73
CA HIS A 606 37.33 4.47 -5.71
C HIS A 606 36.04 3.70 -5.35
N PHE A 607 35.43 3.09 -6.35
CA PHE A 607 34.37 2.14 -6.11
C PHE A 607 34.94 0.76 -5.78
N PHE A 608 34.19 -0.01 -5.02
CA PHE A 608 34.53 -1.40 -4.78
C PHE A 608 34.78 -2.14 -6.11
N GLY A 609 35.86 -2.88 -6.19
CA GLY A 609 36.30 -3.62 -7.38
C GLY A 609 37.00 -2.80 -8.43
N ASP A 610 36.99 -1.45 -8.37
CA ASP A 610 37.73 -0.58 -9.30
C ASP A 610 39.15 -0.34 -8.79
N THR A 611 40.09 -0.32 -9.74
CA THR A 611 41.49 0.08 -9.47
C THR A 611 41.77 1.55 -9.72
N GLY A 612 40.86 2.26 -10.38
CA GLY A 612 40.98 3.65 -10.76
C GLY A 612 40.43 4.61 -9.73
N LEU A 613 41.20 5.61 -9.31
CA LEU A 613 40.74 6.69 -8.45
C LEU A 613 39.92 7.73 -9.22
N LEU A 614 38.88 8.25 -8.60
CA LEU A 614 38.07 9.37 -9.05
C LEU A 614 38.40 10.60 -8.23
N GLU A 615 38.60 11.75 -8.85
CA GLU A 615 38.84 13.03 -8.18
C GLU A 615 37.56 13.85 -8.06
N VAL A 616 37.28 14.35 -6.89
CA VAL A 616 36.13 15.24 -6.63
C VAL A 616 36.44 16.63 -7.19
N VAL A 617 35.73 17.03 -8.26
CA VAL A 617 35.90 18.34 -8.90
C VAL A 617 34.82 19.34 -8.55
N GLY A 618 33.69 18.87 -8.02
CA GLY A 618 32.53 19.73 -7.64
C GLY A 618 31.70 19.14 -6.53
N ILE A 619 31.00 20.05 -5.81
CA ILE A 619 30.01 19.69 -4.79
C ILE A 619 28.69 20.33 -5.22
N ALA A 620 27.69 19.51 -5.50
CA ALA A 620 26.35 19.92 -5.83
C ALA A 620 25.46 19.98 -4.57
N ARG A 621 24.42 20.82 -4.60
CA ARG A 621 23.38 20.84 -3.59
C ARG A 621 22.71 19.47 -3.50
N ASN A 622 22.26 19.10 -2.29
CA ASN A 622 21.46 17.88 -2.11
C ASN A 622 20.17 17.95 -2.93
N SER A 623 19.86 16.87 -3.62
CA SER A 623 18.57 16.66 -4.31
C SER A 623 17.94 15.36 -3.84
N VAL A 624 16.63 15.24 -4.02
CA VAL A 624 15.89 14.02 -3.72
C VAL A 624 16.24 12.95 -4.76
N VAL A 625 16.55 11.74 -4.31
CA VAL A 625 16.98 10.61 -5.15
C VAL A 625 15.91 9.52 -5.22
N ASN A 626 15.40 9.06 -4.06
CA ASN A 626 14.49 7.91 -4.00
C ASN A 626 13.05 8.30 -3.68
N ALA A 627 12.83 9.17 -2.69
CA ALA A 627 11.49 9.52 -2.21
C ALA A 627 11.45 10.93 -1.62
N ILE A 628 10.32 11.59 -1.79
CA ILE A 628 10.08 12.89 -1.15
C ILE A 628 10.14 12.75 0.37
N GLY A 629 10.89 13.66 1.02
CA GLY A 629 11.06 13.68 2.46
C GLY A 629 12.16 12.75 2.99
N GLU A 630 12.90 12.09 2.11
CA GLU A 630 14.08 11.32 2.53
C GLU A 630 15.17 12.22 3.10
N VAL A 631 15.98 11.67 3.99
CA VAL A 631 17.28 12.27 4.34
C VAL A 631 18.18 12.06 3.11
N PRO A 632 18.72 13.13 2.49
CA PRO A 632 19.48 12.99 1.26
C PRO A 632 20.61 11.98 1.41
N PRO A 633 20.64 10.91 0.61
CA PRO A 633 21.71 9.91 0.65
C PRO A 633 22.99 10.50 0.05
N PRO A 634 24.16 9.94 0.36
CA PRO A 634 25.37 10.19 -0.39
C PRO A 634 25.17 9.87 -1.87
N LEU A 635 25.53 10.79 -2.76
CA LEU A 635 25.33 10.67 -4.20
C LEU A 635 26.59 11.13 -4.95
N VAL A 636 26.99 10.32 -5.93
CA VAL A 636 28.06 10.60 -6.87
C VAL A 636 27.46 10.82 -8.26
N TYR A 637 27.87 11.87 -8.92
CA TYR A 637 27.63 12.08 -10.34
C TYR A 637 28.90 11.79 -11.12
N LEU A 638 28.79 11.04 -12.23
CA LEU A 638 29.86 10.76 -13.17
C LEU A 638 29.53 11.36 -14.55
N PRO A 639 30.51 11.85 -15.31
CA PRO A 639 30.24 12.35 -16.65
C PRO A 639 30.07 11.19 -17.63
N VAL A 640 28.97 11.15 -18.40
CA VAL A 640 28.75 10.14 -19.47
C VAL A 640 29.85 10.11 -20.54
N THR A 641 30.70 11.09 -20.56
CA THR A 641 31.89 11.14 -21.43
C THR A 641 33.04 10.25 -20.92
N GLN A 642 33.05 9.87 -19.64
CA GLN A 642 34.01 8.95 -19.02
C GLN A 642 33.38 7.60 -18.69
N ASP A 643 32.14 7.58 -18.23
CA ASP A 643 31.40 6.39 -17.85
C ASP A 643 30.02 6.44 -18.53
N ILE A 644 29.72 5.52 -19.42
CA ILE A 644 28.49 5.55 -20.20
C ILE A 644 27.48 4.52 -19.71
N ALA A 645 26.33 5.00 -19.29
CA ALA A 645 25.15 4.15 -19.11
C ALA A 645 24.37 4.08 -20.44
N LEU A 646 24.26 2.85 -20.99
CA LEU A 646 23.48 2.61 -22.21
C LEU A 646 21.96 2.59 -21.92
N ALA A 647 21.55 2.23 -20.72
CA ALA A 647 20.21 2.47 -20.20
C ALA A 647 20.17 3.88 -19.60
N ALA A 648 19.40 4.78 -20.20
CA ALA A 648 19.45 6.19 -19.86
C ALA A 648 18.06 6.86 -19.93
N THR A 649 17.95 8.01 -19.29
CA THR A 649 16.80 8.89 -19.36
C THR A 649 17.22 10.22 -20.00
N ILE A 650 16.43 10.71 -20.95
CA ILE A 650 16.56 12.11 -21.36
C ILE A 650 15.58 12.95 -20.56
N GLN A 651 16.08 13.97 -19.90
CA GLN A 651 15.35 14.89 -19.04
C GLN A 651 15.24 16.22 -19.75
N VAL A 652 14.04 16.72 -19.96
CA VAL A 652 13.75 17.86 -20.83
C VAL A 652 12.99 18.94 -20.06
N GLN A 653 13.65 20.08 -19.91
CA GLN A 653 13.03 21.30 -19.37
C GLN A 653 12.34 22.06 -20.49
N THR A 654 11.07 22.43 -20.30
CA THR A 654 10.28 23.13 -21.30
C THR A 654 9.97 24.58 -20.90
N THR A 655 9.66 25.42 -21.87
CA THR A 655 9.24 26.82 -21.66
C THR A 655 7.78 26.92 -21.22
N GLY A 656 6.98 25.90 -21.52
CA GLY A 656 5.55 25.80 -21.18
C GLY A 656 5.19 24.41 -20.69
N LYS A 657 3.93 24.02 -20.82
CA LYS A 657 3.45 22.69 -20.38
C LYS A 657 4.16 21.57 -21.13
N PRO A 658 4.74 20.58 -20.43
CA PRO A 658 5.49 19.48 -21.06
C PRO A 658 4.69 18.69 -22.10
N GLU A 659 3.38 18.49 -21.86
CA GLU A 659 2.51 17.68 -22.71
C GLU A 659 2.47 18.15 -24.18
N ALA A 660 2.67 19.43 -24.40
CA ALA A 660 2.71 20.02 -25.77
C ALA A 660 3.97 19.63 -26.53
N VAL A 661 5.06 19.27 -25.84
CA VAL A 661 6.40 19.07 -26.43
C VAL A 661 6.78 17.59 -26.46
N ILE A 662 6.25 16.76 -25.56
CA ILE A 662 6.58 15.32 -25.41
C ILE A 662 6.56 14.58 -26.75
N ALA A 663 5.45 14.71 -27.51
CA ALA A 663 5.30 14.00 -28.80
C ALA A 663 6.34 14.44 -29.85
N GLY A 664 6.76 15.71 -29.82
CA GLY A 664 7.83 16.24 -30.68
C GLY A 664 9.19 15.63 -30.37
N VAL A 665 9.57 15.68 -29.06
CA VAL A 665 10.86 15.13 -28.59
C VAL A 665 10.91 13.63 -28.83
N ARG A 666 9.82 12.88 -28.48
CA ARG A 666 9.75 11.44 -28.73
C ARG A 666 10.02 11.10 -30.21
N ARG A 667 9.37 11.78 -31.15
CA ARG A 667 9.57 11.56 -32.59
C ARG A 667 10.99 11.85 -33.01
N GLN A 668 11.60 12.92 -32.50
CA GLN A 668 12.99 13.26 -32.82
C GLN A 668 13.99 12.20 -32.36
N ILE A 669 13.80 11.66 -31.15
CA ILE A 669 14.63 10.57 -30.60
C ILE A 669 14.38 9.28 -31.40
N GLN A 670 13.14 8.93 -31.67
CA GLN A 670 12.77 7.71 -32.39
C GLN A 670 13.26 7.74 -33.86
N SER A 671 13.41 8.92 -34.45
CA SER A 671 14.00 9.05 -35.79
C SER A 671 15.50 8.73 -35.85
N LEU A 672 16.21 8.74 -34.70
CA LEU A 672 17.62 8.32 -34.62
C LEU A 672 17.76 6.80 -34.65
N GLU A 673 16.82 6.10 -33.98
CA GLU A 673 16.78 4.63 -33.91
C GLU A 673 15.31 4.15 -33.86
N PRO A 674 14.75 3.72 -35.00
CA PRO A 674 13.35 3.30 -35.09
C PRO A 674 12.99 2.11 -34.20
N ASN A 675 13.96 1.23 -33.90
CA ASN A 675 13.77 0.03 -33.06
C ASN A 675 13.89 0.33 -31.57
N LEU A 676 14.17 1.58 -31.17
CA LEU A 676 14.33 1.95 -29.78
C LEU A 676 12.96 2.05 -29.09
N ALA A 677 12.75 1.25 -28.06
CA ALA A 677 11.60 1.38 -27.19
C ALA A 677 11.78 2.59 -26.27
N ILE A 678 10.95 3.61 -26.47
CA ILE A 678 10.89 4.77 -25.56
C ILE A 678 9.82 4.49 -24.50
N THR A 679 10.22 4.57 -23.24
CA THR A 679 9.40 4.17 -22.08
C THR A 679 9.39 5.25 -21.01
N ASN A 680 8.58 5.07 -19.99
CA ASN A 680 8.51 5.97 -18.83
C ASN A 680 8.42 7.45 -19.23
N VAL A 681 7.58 7.76 -20.24
CA VAL A 681 7.35 9.14 -20.67
C VAL A 681 6.44 9.80 -19.63
N GLN A 682 7.04 10.54 -18.71
CA GLN A 682 6.35 11.11 -17.56
C GLN A 682 6.86 12.50 -17.22
N THR A 683 5.97 13.35 -16.71
CA THR A 683 6.38 14.59 -16.07
C THR A 683 6.86 14.33 -14.65
N ILE A 684 7.72 15.19 -14.14
CA ILE A 684 8.16 15.06 -12.72
C ILE A 684 6.96 15.19 -11.77
N GLY A 685 5.95 16.01 -12.11
CA GLY A 685 4.70 16.06 -11.35
C GLY A 685 4.03 14.70 -11.23
N GLN A 686 3.91 13.94 -12.32
CA GLN A 686 3.35 12.59 -12.32
C GLN A 686 4.18 11.62 -11.47
N ILE A 687 5.50 11.74 -11.47
CA ILE A 687 6.38 10.89 -10.63
C ILE A 687 6.17 11.21 -9.15
N ILE A 688 6.09 12.50 -8.81
CA ILE A 688 5.77 12.96 -7.45
C ILE A 688 4.41 12.41 -7.01
N ASP A 689 3.38 12.55 -7.84
CA ASP A 689 2.03 12.05 -7.55
C ASP A 689 2.02 10.52 -7.36
N GLN A 690 2.81 9.78 -8.16
CA GLN A 690 2.98 8.33 -7.99
C GLN A 690 3.65 7.98 -6.67
N GLY A 691 4.69 8.69 -6.28
CA GLY A 691 5.39 8.49 -5.00
C GLY A 691 4.52 8.81 -3.79
N LEU A 692 3.62 9.77 -3.93
CA LEU A 692 2.70 10.20 -2.88
C LEU A 692 1.34 9.46 -2.91
N TRP A 693 1.11 8.57 -3.89
CA TRP A 693 -0.16 7.86 -4.05
C TRP A 693 -0.60 7.09 -2.79
N ALA A 694 0.30 6.34 -2.16
CA ALA A 694 -0.04 5.52 -0.99
C ALA A 694 -0.44 6.38 0.23
N PRO A 695 0.29 7.43 0.62
CA PRO A 695 -0.16 8.40 1.62
C PRO A 695 -1.48 9.09 1.24
N GLU A 696 -1.68 9.46 -0.05
CA GLU A 696 -2.94 10.07 -0.54
C GLU A 696 -4.13 9.16 -0.35
N MET A 697 -3.99 7.92 -0.79
CA MET A 697 -5.03 6.91 -0.63
C MET A 697 -5.36 6.68 0.85
N GLY A 698 -4.33 6.58 1.70
CA GLY A 698 -4.50 6.46 3.15
C GLY A 698 -5.28 7.64 3.74
N ALA A 699 -4.90 8.87 3.37
CA ALA A 699 -5.59 10.09 3.80
C ALA A 699 -7.05 10.14 3.31
N ALA A 700 -7.31 9.79 2.05
CA ALA A 700 -8.65 9.78 1.47
C ALA A 700 -9.56 8.74 2.14
N LEU A 701 -9.05 7.53 2.40
CA LEU A 701 -9.78 6.48 3.11
C LEU A 701 -10.07 6.87 4.56
N LEU A 702 -9.08 7.41 5.28
CA LEU A 702 -9.26 7.89 6.65
C LEU A 702 -10.29 9.04 6.71
N ALA A 703 -10.26 9.98 5.75
CA ALA A 703 -11.23 11.05 5.65
C ALA A 703 -12.65 10.51 5.38
N LEU A 704 -12.80 9.55 4.46
CA LEU A 704 -14.06 8.89 4.16
C LEU A 704 -14.61 8.16 5.39
N PHE A 705 -13.78 7.36 6.06
CA PHE A 705 -14.20 6.62 7.25
C PHE A 705 -14.45 7.54 8.44
N GLY A 706 -13.69 8.63 8.58
CA GLY A 706 -13.95 9.68 9.56
C GLY A 706 -15.29 10.38 9.31
N ALA A 707 -15.60 10.69 8.05
CA ALA A 707 -16.90 11.27 7.68
C ALA A 707 -18.06 10.29 7.94
N LEU A 708 -17.88 9.00 7.62
CA LEU A 708 -18.87 7.96 7.96
C LEU A 708 -19.08 7.86 9.48
N GLY A 709 -17.99 7.84 10.25
CA GLY A 709 -18.03 7.87 11.72
C GLY A 709 -18.77 9.09 12.25
N LEU A 710 -18.51 10.27 11.67
CA LEU A 710 -19.18 11.53 12.02
C LEU A 710 -20.69 11.47 11.77
N VAL A 711 -21.12 10.96 10.61
CA VAL A 711 -22.54 10.78 10.28
C VAL A 711 -23.20 9.81 11.26
N LEU A 712 -22.54 8.68 11.52
CA LEU A 712 -23.04 7.68 12.48
C LEU A 712 -23.13 8.26 13.90
N ALA A 713 -22.12 9.01 14.37
CA ALA A 713 -22.16 9.67 15.67
C ALA A 713 -23.27 10.71 15.77
N ALA A 714 -23.53 11.48 14.69
CA ALA A 714 -24.66 12.40 14.64
C ALA A 714 -26.01 11.69 14.78
N VAL A 715 -26.17 10.53 14.13
CA VAL A 715 -27.37 9.68 14.26
C VAL A 715 -27.49 9.14 15.67
N GLY A 716 -26.37 8.74 16.32
CA GLY A 716 -26.34 8.26 17.70
C GLY A 716 -26.77 9.35 18.71
N VAL A 717 -26.18 10.54 18.61
CA VAL A 717 -26.54 11.71 19.44
C VAL A 717 -28.04 12.05 19.26
N TYR A 718 -28.50 12.16 18.00
CA TYR A 718 -29.90 12.43 17.68
C TYR A 718 -30.81 11.36 18.29
N GLY A 719 -30.50 10.10 18.15
CA GLY A 719 -31.30 8.97 18.66
C GLY A 719 -31.44 9.00 20.18
N VAL A 720 -30.33 9.25 20.90
CA VAL A 720 -30.35 9.32 22.39
C VAL A 720 -31.13 10.53 22.86
N LEU A 721 -30.98 11.70 22.25
CA LEU A 721 -31.70 12.92 22.63
C LEU A 721 -33.16 12.84 22.26
N ALA A 722 -33.53 12.34 21.08
CA ALA A 722 -34.92 12.17 20.69
C ALA A 722 -35.66 11.23 21.66
N TYR A 723 -34.98 10.18 22.11
CA TYR A 723 -35.54 9.27 23.14
C TYR A 723 -35.65 9.96 24.50
N SER A 724 -34.62 10.69 24.97
CA SER A 724 -34.67 11.43 26.25
C SER A 724 -35.82 12.44 26.26
N VAL A 725 -36.01 13.20 25.18
CA VAL A 725 -37.13 14.14 25.01
C VAL A 725 -38.46 13.40 25.09
N THR A 726 -38.61 12.24 24.43
CA THR A 726 -39.86 11.46 24.46
C THR A 726 -40.16 10.94 25.87
N GLN A 727 -39.16 10.51 26.65
CA GLN A 727 -39.37 10.10 28.04
C GLN A 727 -39.72 11.25 28.98
N GLN A 728 -39.16 12.42 28.73
CA GLN A 728 -39.34 13.62 29.57
C GLN A 728 -40.49 14.51 29.07
N THR A 729 -41.30 14.08 28.08
CA THR A 729 -42.35 14.88 27.46
C THR A 729 -43.35 15.40 28.50
N ARG A 730 -43.70 14.58 29.49
CA ARG A 730 -44.64 14.98 30.60
C ARG A 730 -43.97 16.02 31.49
N GLU A 731 -42.71 15.82 31.90
CA GLU A 731 -41.97 16.78 32.72
C GLU A 731 -41.76 18.12 31.99
N ILE A 732 -41.42 18.10 30.70
CA ILE A 732 -41.33 19.26 29.84
C ILE A 732 -42.67 19.95 29.72
N GLY A 733 -43.77 19.20 29.54
CA GLY A 733 -45.13 19.73 29.49
C GLY A 733 -45.52 20.43 30.77
N ILE A 734 -45.25 19.83 31.95
CA ILE A 734 -45.49 20.43 33.26
C ILE A 734 -44.72 21.74 33.42
N ARG A 735 -43.41 21.74 33.10
CA ARG A 735 -42.57 22.96 33.17
C ARG A 735 -43.08 24.07 32.24
N MET A 736 -43.51 23.72 31.04
CA MET A 736 -44.09 24.68 30.09
C MET A 736 -45.43 25.21 30.56
N ALA A 737 -46.32 24.36 31.18
CA ALA A 737 -47.55 24.76 31.79
C ALA A 737 -47.33 25.69 33.01
N MET A 738 -46.18 25.54 33.72
CA MET A 738 -45.78 26.41 34.84
C MET A 738 -45.04 27.69 34.37
N GLY A 739 -44.97 28.00 33.05
CA GLY A 739 -44.43 29.24 32.51
C GLY A 739 -42.95 29.16 32.10
N ALA A 740 -42.36 27.97 31.96
CA ALA A 740 -40.97 27.88 31.46
C ALA A 740 -40.90 28.32 29.99
N GLU A 741 -39.95 29.23 29.69
CA GLU A 741 -39.69 29.69 28.33
C GLU A 741 -39.13 28.55 27.43
N ARG A 742 -39.45 28.62 26.15
CA ARG A 742 -38.93 27.68 25.13
C ARG A 742 -37.39 27.66 25.08
N SER A 743 -36.74 28.80 25.29
CA SER A 743 -35.31 28.94 25.42
C SER A 743 -34.71 28.07 26.53
N HIS A 744 -35.36 27.97 27.65
CA HIS A 744 -34.96 27.15 28.82
C HIS A 744 -34.99 25.64 28.50
N VAL A 745 -36.08 25.19 27.87
CA VAL A 745 -36.23 23.77 27.46
C VAL A 745 -35.17 23.43 26.37
N LEU A 746 -34.95 24.34 25.41
CA LEU A 746 -33.96 24.16 24.38
C LEU A 746 -32.54 24.08 24.95
N GLY A 747 -32.22 24.97 25.90
CA GLY A 747 -30.91 24.97 26.60
C GLY A 747 -30.67 23.69 27.43
N LEU A 748 -31.68 23.11 28.01
CA LEU A 748 -31.59 21.87 28.81
C LEU A 748 -31.28 20.67 27.93
N VAL A 749 -31.95 20.51 26.79
CA VAL A 749 -31.74 19.41 25.85
C VAL A 749 -30.41 19.54 25.14
N VAL A 750 -30.08 20.75 24.62
CA VAL A 750 -28.78 21.01 23.96
C VAL A 750 -27.63 20.85 24.95
N GLY A 751 -27.78 21.33 26.20
CA GLY A 751 -26.78 21.20 27.26
C GLY A 751 -26.47 19.75 27.62
N GLN A 752 -27.46 18.86 27.59
CA GLN A 752 -27.25 17.42 27.81
C GLN A 752 -26.44 16.81 26.64
N GLY A 753 -26.76 17.16 25.42
CA GLY A 753 -25.99 16.72 24.24
C GLY A 753 -24.55 17.22 24.26
N LEU A 754 -24.33 18.51 24.59
CA LEU A 754 -23.00 19.10 24.70
C LEU A 754 -22.15 18.49 25.80
N LYS A 755 -22.74 18.08 26.94
CA LYS A 755 -22.01 17.35 28.00
C LYS A 755 -21.47 16.01 27.47
N LEU A 756 -22.29 15.25 26.76
CA LEU A 756 -21.87 13.97 26.14
C LEU A 756 -20.80 14.21 25.07
N THR A 757 -20.98 15.22 24.24
CA THR A 757 -20.01 15.62 23.23
C THR A 757 -18.69 16.04 23.86
N GLY A 758 -18.71 16.89 24.88
CA GLY A 758 -17.51 17.29 25.62
C GLY A 758 -16.76 16.12 26.24
N ALA A 759 -17.47 15.19 26.88
CA ALA A 759 -16.85 13.97 27.42
C ALA A 759 -16.23 13.10 26.31
N GLY A 760 -16.92 12.94 25.16
CA GLY A 760 -16.40 12.21 24.01
C GLY A 760 -15.18 12.87 23.37
N LEU A 761 -15.19 14.20 23.24
CA LEU A 761 -14.05 14.97 22.74
C LEU A 761 -12.85 14.86 23.67
N SER A 762 -13.05 14.99 24.99
CA SER A 762 -11.96 14.87 25.97
C SER A 762 -11.33 13.48 25.92
N LEU A 763 -12.13 12.42 25.90
CA LEU A 763 -11.65 11.04 25.79
C LEU A 763 -10.96 10.82 24.43
N GLY A 764 -11.57 11.30 23.34
CA GLY A 764 -11.03 11.17 21.99
C GLY A 764 -9.68 11.87 21.81
N ILE A 765 -9.51 13.07 22.38
CA ILE A 765 -8.22 13.80 22.36
C ILE A 765 -7.16 13.00 23.13
N LEU A 766 -7.46 12.49 24.31
CA LEU A 766 -6.52 11.68 25.10
C LEU A 766 -6.08 10.42 24.33
N VAL A 767 -7.02 9.71 23.74
CA VAL A 767 -6.73 8.51 22.93
C VAL A 767 -5.95 8.87 21.67
N ALA A 768 -6.34 9.94 20.98
CA ALA A 768 -5.63 10.41 19.80
C ALA A 768 -4.17 10.79 20.11
N LEU A 769 -3.92 11.55 21.18
CA LEU A 769 -2.56 11.93 21.62
C LEU A 769 -1.68 10.69 21.93
N ALA A 770 -2.28 9.64 22.49
CA ALA A 770 -1.57 8.40 22.78
C ALA A 770 -1.23 7.60 21.53
N LEU A 771 -2.20 7.46 20.58
CA LEU A 771 -2.06 6.61 19.40
C LEU A 771 -1.33 7.30 18.24
N THR A 772 -1.52 8.60 18.03
CA THR A 772 -0.85 9.33 16.94
C THR A 772 0.67 9.38 17.10
N ARG A 773 1.18 9.20 18.33
CA ARG A 773 2.63 9.07 18.56
C ARG A 773 3.23 7.88 17.80
N GLN A 774 2.49 6.80 17.60
CA GLN A 774 2.94 5.64 16.83
C GLN A 774 2.94 5.91 15.32
N LEU A 775 2.20 6.93 14.87
CA LEU A 775 2.13 7.33 13.47
C LEU A 775 3.22 8.35 13.08
N SER A 776 4.06 8.78 14.04
CA SER A 776 5.07 9.81 13.80
C SER A 776 6.05 9.49 12.66
N SER A 777 6.38 8.21 12.48
CA SER A 777 7.26 7.74 11.40
C SER A 777 6.61 7.78 10.00
N LEU A 778 5.28 7.92 9.93
CA LEU A 778 4.52 7.97 8.67
C LEU A 778 4.13 9.40 8.28
N LEU A 779 4.44 10.40 9.12
CA LEU A 779 4.08 11.80 8.90
C LEU A 779 5.31 12.59 8.46
N PHE A 780 5.18 13.33 7.35
CA PHE A 780 6.22 14.19 6.79
C PHE A 780 6.00 15.63 7.25
N GLY A 781 7.00 16.22 7.93
CA GLY A 781 7.00 17.66 8.26
C GLY A 781 5.93 18.14 9.24
N VAL A 782 5.07 17.26 9.76
CA VAL A 782 3.95 17.60 10.64
C VAL A 782 4.16 16.97 12.02
N SER A 783 4.00 17.80 13.06
CA SER A 783 3.95 17.27 14.43
C SER A 783 2.68 16.49 14.68
N VAL A 784 2.79 15.35 15.37
CA VAL A 784 1.63 14.56 15.84
C VAL A 784 0.71 15.35 16.78
N TYR A 785 1.18 16.47 17.34
CA TYR A 785 0.45 17.37 18.23
C TYR A 785 -0.03 18.65 17.52
N ASP A 786 -0.22 18.61 16.20
CA ASP A 786 -0.62 19.78 15.41
C ASP A 786 -1.95 20.39 15.87
N PRO A 787 -1.95 21.60 16.46
CA PRO A 787 -3.16 22.20 17.02
C PRO A 787 -4.21 22.53 15.97
N TRP A 788 -3.82 22.75 14.71
CA TRP A 788 -4.76 23.04 13.62
C TRP A 788 -5.57 21.80 13.22
N ALA A 789 -4.93 20.63 13.15
CA ALA A 789 -5.63 19.37 12.86
C ALA A 789 -6.65 19.07 13.97
N TYR A 790 -6.22 19.12 15.24
CA TYR A 790 -7.12 18.86 16.38
C TYR A 790 -8.23 19.93 16.48
N GLY A 791 -7.88 21.21 16.37
CA GLY A 791 -8.84 22.31 16.48
C GLY A 791 -9.93 22.25 15.42
N THR A 792 -9.57 22.01 14.17
CA THR A 792 -10.53 21.88 13.06
C THR A 792 -11.50 20.72 13.29
N VAL A 793 -10.99 19.54 13.68
CA VAL A 793 -11.80 18.36 13.94
C VAL A 793 -12.76 18.59 15.11
N VAL A 794 -12.28 19.19 16.21
CA VAL A 794 -13.14 19.54 17.36
C VAL A 794 -14.25 20.48 16.94
N LEU A 795 -13.95 21.51 16.15
CA LEU A 795 -14.97 22.46 15.66
C LEU A 795 -16.03 21.77 14.78
N ILE A 796 -15.60 20.88 13.87
CA ILE A 796 -16.52 20.10 13.02
C ILE A 796 -17.43 19.23 13.89
N LEU A 797 -16.87 18.49 14.85
CA LEU A 797 -17.64 17.59 15.73
C LEU A 797 -18.63 18.36 16.60
N VAL A 798 -18.22 19.49 17.18
CA VAL A 798 -19.11 20.35 17.97
C VAL A 798 -20.26 20.89 17.12
N PHE A 799 -19.95 21.37 15.90
CA PHE A 799 -20.95 21.89 14.98
C PHE A 799 -21.98 20.80 14.59
N VAL A 800 -21.51 19.61 14.23
CA VAL A 800 -22.41 18.49 13.86
C VAL A 800 -23.22 18.03 15.05
N ALA A 801 -22.62 17.96 16.25
CA ALA A 801 -23.34 17.62 17.47
C ALA A 801 -24.45 18.66 17.81
N LEU A 802 -24.15 19.94 17.65
CA LEU A 802 -25.15 21.01 17.82
C LEU A 802 -26.32 20.85 16.84
N LEU A 803 -26.06 20.55 15.56
CA LEU A 803 -27.10 20.28 14.58
C LEU A 803 -27.93 19.07 14.94
N ALA A 804 -27.29 17.98 15.37
CA ALA A 804 -27.95 16.75 15.81
C ALA A 804 -28.83 16.96 17.07
N CYS A 805 -28.41 17.85 17.96
CA CYS A 805 -29.15 18.21 19.17
C CYS A 805 -30.35 19.17 18.88
N TYR A 806 -30.18 20.06 17.90
CA TYR A 806 -31.19 21.13 17.63
C TYR A 806 -32.54 20.58 17.17
N ILE A 807 -32.56 19.54 16.32
CA ILE A 807 -33.80 18.96 15.79
C ILE A 807 -34.69 18.37 16.90
N PRO A 808 -34.18 17.48 17.81
CA PRO A 808 -34.98 16.98 18.94
C PRO A 808 -35.39 18.08 19.92
N ALA A 809 -34.49 19.02 20.21
CA ALA A 809 -34.75 20.14 21.09
C ALA A 809 -35.90 21.05 20.57
N ARG A 810 -35.88 21.35 19.26
CA ARG A 810 -36.99 22.09 18.63
C ARG A 810 -38.32 21.34 18.66
N ARG A 811 -38.30 20.00 18.55
CA ARG A 811 -39.53 19.18 18.71
C ARG A 811 -40.04 19.24 20.15
N ALA A 812 -39.16 19.20 21.15
CA ALA A 812 -39.51 19.32 22.55
C ALA A 812 -40.22 20.64 22.87
N THR A 813 -39.82 21.77 22.27
CA THR A 813 -40.42 23.09 22.47
C THR A 813 -41.79 23.29 21.79
N ARG A 814 -42.21 22.33 20.95
CA ARG A 814 -43.53 22.36 20.25
C ARG A 814 -44.55 21.43 20.86
N VAL A 815 -44.24 20.80 21.97
CA VAL A 815 -45.19 19.93 22.70
C VAL A 815 -46.30 20.79 23.30
N ASP A 816 -47.53 20.47 22.95
CA ASP A 816 -48.69 21.11 23.54
C ASP A 816 -48.85 20.66 25.01
N PRO A 817 -48.81 21.58 26.00
CA PRO A 817 -48.95 21.23 27.41
C PRO A 817 -50.22 20.45 27.75
N LEU A 818 -51.35 20.75 27.06
CA LEU A 818 -52.65 20.09 27.24
C LEU A 818 -52.61 18.63 26.75
N VAL A 819 -51.92 18.37 25.65
CA VAL A 819 -51.74 17.02 25.11
C VAL A 819 -50.80 16.20 26.00
N ALA A 820 -49.70 16.83 26.49
CA ALA A 820 -48.72 16.18 27.37
C ALA A 820 -49.30 15.74 28.72
N LEU A 821 -50.32 16.45 29.24
CA LEU A 821 -51.02 16.12 30.50
C LEU A 821 -52.13 15.06 30.30
N ARG A 822 -52.65 14.85 29.06
CA ARG A 822 -53.68 13.87 28.70
C ARG A 822 -53.16 12.51 28.32
N TYR A 823 -51.86 12.35 28.12
CA TYR A 823 -51.25 11.04 27.82
C TYR A 823 -51.18 10.21 29.11
N GLU A 824 -52.19 9.38 29.37
CA GLU A 824 -52.17 8.25 30.30
C GLU A 824 -51.51 7.02 29.71
#